data_7343010c8085903ce47d4af02e95fd99
#
_entry.id   7343010c8085903ce47d4af02e95fd99
#
_cell.length_a   1.000
_cell.length_b   1.000
_cell.length_c   1.000
_cell.angle_alpha   90.00
_cell.angle_beta   90.00
_cell.angle_gamma   90.00
#
_symmetry.space_group_name_H-M   'P 1'
#
loop_
_entity.id
_entity.type
_entity.pdbx_description
1 polymer ?
#
loop_
_entity_poly.entity_id
_entity_poly.type
_entity_poly.pdbx_seq_one_letter_code
_entity_poly.pdbx_strand_id
1 'polypeptide(L)'
;MNSTSFNRYLSRIKLFLLISALLAIAWLITGLSWRLYELRDNDPDRGAHMNGAGKFGEQFSRTVYLDQGWSAADSLWFYTATQGSNLLPYDFFLVLEQPGSSALFRSDENIDRYGYLPQRQTASNPDGLPAGMVRDDYQGKAFMGFTCAACHTTQINYQGAGIRIDGGPANSDMETFMIDLAEALHATLEDPEKRDRFVTNVLQRGHYRNADDILADLGKYAQRIKTYTIINTPRDTQRPLTRYGYARLDAFGRIYNRVLEHIMSAQQMRELLAESLSPDELEQVMQDVEPVLSSRDRDHIVERTQQYLTGKQSIQLRNKIYNPADAPVSYPFLWDVPQHDYIQWNGWVGNSGLGPMARNAGQLIGVFGTLDWQEKDGFTLASVLGGQGFGSKHIDFQSSIDIRNLRRVENHLRKLKSPQWPEHILPKIDKKRMARGAELFSRYCAVCHGQIDRTDPDRRVVAKMIAVSSVGTDSKMARNAIEFTGYSGILRNQYVAVSTGNILLQQQAPAVALLTAATRNVVTTPDRDKWLVRRWLERSFDFAYTFFDNEVQSSLKYGDYTPDTAVQPFASAMAYKARPLNGIWATAPYLHNGSVPSLYDLLLPKRKPGDPAEGEYRPDEFMVGSREFDASKVGFKSAGYDGFLFRTRIWGNHNDGHEYASGRTPLPDGTLLPALTKEQRLDLLEYLKSL
;
A
#
# COMPACT_ATOMS: atom_id res chain seq x y z
N MET A 1 -27.75 -56.89 15.87
CA MET A 1 -28.41 -55.57 15.72
C MET A 1 -29.73 -55.78 14.97
N ASN A 2 -30.86 -55.43 15.59
CA ASN A 2 -32.18 -55.63 14.96
C ASN A 2 -32.31 -54.73 13.72
N SER A 3 -32.87 -55.29 12.64
CA SER A 3 -33.05 -54.61 11.36
C SER A 3 -33.78 -53.24 11.46
N THR A 4 -34.63 -53.08 12.49
CA THR A 4 -35.34 -51.83 12.80
C THR A 4 -34.45 -50.73 13.34
N SER A 5 -33.39 -51.04 14.09
CA SER A 5 -32.43 -50.06 14.60
C SER A 5 -31.47 -49.59 13.49
N PHE A 6 -31.08 -50.46 12.59
CA PHE A 6 -30.25 -50.16 11.42
C PHE A 6 -30.99 -49.23 10.44
N ASN A 7 -32.24 -49.50 10.16
CA ASN A 7 -33.05 -48.66 9.28
C ASN A 7 -33.32 -47.26 9.86
N ARG A 8 -33.50 -47.13 11.16
CA ARG A 8 -33.60 -45.82 11.85
C ARG A 8 -32.27 -45.05 11.79
N TYR A 9 -31.13 -45.71 11.91
CA TYR A 9 -29.83 -45.10 11.79
C TYR A 9 -29.56 -44.62 10.36
N LEU A 10 -29.86 -45.43 9.38
CA LEU A 10 -29.75 -45.11 7.95
C LEU A 10 -30.65 -43.91 7.55
N SER A 11 -31.88 -43.87 8.09
CA SER A 11 -32.83 -42.77 7.89
C SER A 11 -32.31 -41.46 8.49
N ARG A 12 -31.68 -41.49 9.67
CA ARG A 12 -31.05 -40.32 10.30
C ARG A 12 -29.86 -39.81 9.50
N ILE A 13 -29.03 -40.70 8.96
CA ILE A 13 -27.92 -40.33 8.09
C ILE A 13 -28.43 -39.67 6.80
N LYS A 14 -29.45 -40.25 6.15
CA LYS A 14 -30.07 -39.68 4.95
C LYS A 14 -30.65 -38.28 5.24
N LEU A 15 -31.33 -38.11 6.38
CA LEU A 15 -31.88 -36.82 6.78
C LEU A 15 -30.79 -35.83 7.05
N PHE A 16 -29.70 -36.20 7.73
CA PHE A 16 -28.56 -35.36 7.97
C PHE A 16 -27.87 -34.91 6.67
N LEU A 17 -27.66 -35.86 5.73
CA LEU A 17 -27.09 -35.54 4.42
C LEU A 17 -27.98 -34.60 3.61
N LEU A 18 -29.31 -34.83 3.66
CA LEU A 18 -30.28 -33.96 2.99
C LEU A 18 -30.26 -32.54 3.57
N ILE A 19 -30.29 -32.41 4.91
CA ILE A 19 -30.20 -31.10 5.59
C ILE A 19 -28.90 -30.43 5.25
N SER A 20 -27.77 -31.14 5.28
CA SER A 20 -26.44 -30.58 4.91
C SER A 20 -26.41 -30.11 3.46
N ALA A 21 -27.00 -30.86 2.53
CA ALA A 21 -27.10 -30.46 1.12
C ALA A 21 -28.00 -29.22 0.95
N LEU A 22 -29.12 -29.15 1.63
CA LEU A 22 -30.00 -27.97 1.59
C LEU A 22 -29.34 -26.73 2.18
N LEU A 23 -28.60 -26.87 3.27
CA LEU A 23 -27.84 -25.79 3.86
C LEU A 23 -26.72 -25.31 2.92
N ALA A 24 -26.01 -26.21 2.26
CA ALA A 24 -25.00 -25.88 1.27
C ALA A 24 -25.60 -25.14 0.05
N ILE A 25 -26.76 -25.60 -0.45
CA ILE A 25 -27.47 -24.91 -1.54
C ILE A 25 -27.92 -23.52 -1.10
N ALA A 26 -28.53 -23.39 0.09
CA ALA A 26 -28.95 -22.10 0.62
C ALA A 26 -27.76 -21.14 0.77
N TRP A 27 -26.62 -21.65 1.25
CA TRP A 27 -25.38 -20.86 1.35
C TRP A 27 -24.85 -20.40 0.00
N LEU A 28 -24.87 -21.28 -1.03
CA LEU A 28 -24.48 -20.95 -2.40
C LEU A 28 -25.40 -19.90 -3.01
N ILE A 29 -26.72 -20.04 -2.85
CA ILE A 29 -27.70 -19.07 -3.35
C ILE A 29 -27.50 -17.72 -2.67
N THR A 30 -27.31 -17.71 -1.35
CA THR A 30 -27.04 -16.47 -0.60
C THR A 30 -25.74 -15.81 -1.07
N GLY A 31 -24.68 -16.58 -1.27
CA GLY A 31 -23.41 -16.09 -1.78
C GLY A 31 -23.53 -15.51 -3.19
N LEU A 32 -24.26 -16.18 -4.08
CA LEU A 32 -24.50 -15.68 -5.43
C LEU A 32 -25.35 -14.40 -5.43
N SER A 33 -26.44 -14.39 -4.65
CA SER A 33 -27.31 -13.21 -4.53
C SER A 33 -26.54 -12.02 -3.97
N TRP A 34 -25.68 -12.23 -2.97
CA TRP A 34 -24.81 -11.19 -2.43
C TRP A 34 -23.83 -10.65 -3.48
N ARG A 35 -23.21 -11.53 -4.26
CA ARG A 35 -22.30 -11.10 -5.33
C ARG A 35 -23.02 -10.31 -6.42
N LEU A 36 -24.23 -10.72 -6.82
CA LEU A 36 -25.04 -9.95 -7.76
C LEU A 36 -25.43 -8.58 -7.19
N TYR A 37 -25.71 -8.51 -5.89
CA TYR A 37 -25.98 -7.26 -5.22
C TYR A 37 -24.75 -6.33 -5.18
N GLU A 38 -23.57 -6.85 -4.92
CA GLU A 38 -22.33 -6.07 -4.94
C GLU A 38 -21.98 -5.53 -6.33
N LEU A 39 -22.24 -6.31 -7.37
CA LEU A 39 -22.00 -5.93 -8.77
C LEU A 39 -23.20 -5.22 -9.44
N ARG A 40 -24.20 -4.81 -8.66
CA ARG A 40 -25.39 -4.11 -9.21
C ARG A 40 -25.08 -2.72 -9.75
N ASP A 41 -24.01 -2.11 -9.26
CA ASP A 41 -23.56 -0.81 -9.71
C ASP A 41 -22.69 -1.00 -10.95
N ASN A 42 -23.23 -0.64 -12.11
CA ASN A 42 -22.55 -0.77 -13.39
C ASN A 42 -22.53 0.56 -14.17
N ASP A 43 -22.49 1.68 -13.44
CA ASP A 43 -22.36 3.00 -14.04
C ASP A 43 -21.22 3.03 -15.06
N PRO A 44 -21.49 3.29 -16.36
CA PRO A 44 -20.47 3.24 -17.40
C PRO A 44 -19.34 4.25 -17.19
N ASP A 45 -19.64 5.38 -16.53
CA ASP A 45 -18.65 6.41 -16.17
C ASP A 45 -17.94 6.09 -14.84
N ARG A 46 -18.28 4.96 -14.20
CA ARG A 46 -17.68 4.49 -12.93
C ARG A 46 -17.63 5.58 -11.86
N GLY A 47 -18.62 6.44 -11.81
CA GLY A 47 -18.69 7.56 -10.88
C GLY A 47 -17.73 8.71 -11.17
N ALA A 48 -16.99 8.72 -12.27
CA ALA A 48 -16.06 9.79 -12.56
C ALA A 48 -16.76 11.12 -12.80
N HIS A 49 -16.18 12.22 -12.32
CA HIS A 49 -16.57 13.56 -12.75
C HIS A 49 -16.19 13.78 -14.20
N MET A 50 -17.12 14.30 -14.99
CA MET A 50 -16.94 14.52 -16.44
C MET A 50 -16.25 15.86 -16.74
N ASN A 51 -16.35 16.83 -15.84
CA ASN A 51 -15.74 18.15 -15.99
C ASN A 51 -14.85 18.40 -14.76
N GLY A 52 -13.55 18.51 -14.98
CA GLY A 52 -12.58 18.78 -13.91
C GLY A 52 -11.51 19.74 -14.39
N ALA A 53 -11.26 20.77 -13.59
CA ALA A 53 -10.05 21.57 -13.69
C ALA A 53 -9.14 21.11 -12.56
N GLY A 54 -8.04 20.47 -12.89
CA GLY A 54 -7.05 20.03 -11.90
C GLY A 54 -6.28 21.21 -11.32
N LYS A 55 -5.65 21.00 -10.17
CA LYS A 55 -4.82 22.00 -9.47
C LYS A 55 -3.78 22.66 -10.37
N PHE A 56 -3.26 21.95 -11.36
CA PHE A 56 -2.20 22.41 -12.25
C PHE A 56 -2.72 22.92 -13.59
N GLY A 57 -4.03 23.26 -13.66
CA GLY A 57 -4.66 23.79 -14.86
C GLY A 57 -4.97 22.76 -15.94
N GLU A 58 -4.77 21.47 -15.65
CA GLU A 58 -5.22 20.43 -16.55
C GLU A 58 -6.74 20.38 -16.61
N GLN A 59 -7.27 20.15 -17.79
CA GLN A 59 -8.71 20.05 -18.03
C GLN A 59 -9.04 18.77 -18.78
N PHE A 60 -10.14 18.14 -18.38
CA PHE A 60 -10.72 17.04 -19.13
C PHE A 60 -12.24 17.19 -19.19
N SER A 61 -12.81 16.84 -20.31
CA SER A 61 -14.25 16.94 -20.56
C SER A 61 -14.92 15.58 -20.72
N ARG A 62 -14.14 14.52 -20.83
CA ARG A 62 -14.62 13.14 -20.93
C ARG A 62 -13.67 12.18 -20.25
N THR A 63 -14.22 11.16 -19.62
CA THR A 63 -13.45 10.03 -19.07
C THR A 63 -13.47 8.87 -20.07
N VAL A 64 -12.34 8.22 -20.23
CA VAL A 64 -12.17 7.06 -21.12
C VAL A 64 -11.60 5.90 -20.31
N TYR A 65 -12.17 4.71 -20.52
CA TYR A 65 -11.70 3.46 -19.92
C TYR A 65 -11.18 2.54 -21.01
N LEU A 66 -10.08 1.87 -20.72
CA LEU A 66 -9.43 0.95 -21.64
C LEU A 66 -9.91 -0.49 -21.38
N ASP A 67 -9.75 -1.37 -22.37
CA ASP A 67 -10.00 -2.80 -22.17
C ASP A 67 -8.88 -3.42 -21.31
N GLN A 68 -9.15 -3.48 -20.03
CA GLN A 68 -8.31 -4.12 -19.03
C GLN A 68 -8.95 -5.42 -18.48
N GLY A 69 -9.95 -5.98 -19.15
CA GLY A 69 -10.65 -7.19 -18.72
C GLY A 69 -11.66 -6.99 -17.59
N TRP A 70 -11.88 -5.75 -17.15
CA TRP A 70 -12.86 -5.36 -16.14
C TRP A 70 -14.04 -4.62 -16.74
N SER A 71 -15.25 -4.98 -16.31
CA SER A 71 -16.47 -4.20 -16.54
C SER A 71 -16.52 -2.96 -15.63
N ALA A 72 -17.49 -2.08 -15.86
CA ALA A 72 -17.75 -0.95 -14.97
C ALA A 72 -18.05 -1.41 -13.53
N ALA A 73 -18.84 -2.47 -13.39
CA ALA A 73 -19.15 -3.06 -12.08
C ALA A 73 -17.91 -3.64 -11.38
N ASP A 74 -16.99 -4.26 -12.12
CA ASP A 74 -15.73 -4.76 -11.57
C ASP A 74 -14.87 -3.62 -11.02
N SER A 75 -14.75 -2.50 -11.74
CA SER A 75 -14.00 -1.33 -11.28
C SER A 75 -14.65 -0.66 -10.07
N LEU A 76 -15.96 -0.45 -10.09
CA LEU A 76 -16.70 0.15 -8.96
C LEU A 76 -16.60 -0.72 -7.71
N TRP A 77 -16.69 -2.05 -7.86
CA TRP A 77 -16.46 -2.97 -6.75
C TRP A 77 -15.03 -2.82 -6.18
N PHE A 78 -14.02 -2.76 -7.04
CA PHE A 78 -12.62 -2.57 -6.62
C PHE A 78 -12.41 -1.24 -5.90
N TYR A 79 -13.09 -0.16 -6.31
CA TYR A 79 -12.98 1.14 -5.66
C TYR A 79 -13.61 1.16 -4.27
N THR A 80 -14.64 0.33 -4.02
CA THR A 80 -15.46 0.38 -2.81
C THR A 80 -15.40 -0.89 -1.93
N ALA A 81 -14.65 -1.93 -2.34
CA ALA A 81 -14.50 -3.14 -1.54
C ALA A 81 -13.71 -2.86 -0.26
N THR A 82 -14.40 -2.89 0.89
CA THR A 82 -13.83 -2.66 2.20
C THR A 82 -12.71 -3.65 2.52
N GLN A 83 -11.68 -3.22 3.22
CA GLN A 83 -10.50 -4.03 3.52
C GLN A 83 -10.12 -3.97 5.01
N GLY A 84 -10.89 -3.25 5.81
CA GLY A 84 -10.63 -3.06 7.22
C GLY A 84 -9.72 -1.87 7.52
N SER A 85 -9.64 -0.89 6.65
CA SER A 85 -8.92 0.38 6.89
C SER A 85 -9.82 1.37 7.62
N ASN A 86 -9.38 1.88 8.78
CA ASN A 86 -10.16 2.76 9.67
C ASN A 86 -9.36 4.01 10.02
N LEU A 87 -9.27 4.96 9.11
CA LEU A 87 -8.47 6.17 9.30
C LEU A 87 -9.14 7.16 10.26
N LEU A 88 -10.44 7.45 10.06
CA LEU A 88 -11.18 8.50 10.75
C LEU A 88 -12.63 8.06 10.92
N PRO A 89 -13.37 8.45 12.01
CA PRO A 89 -14.82 8.26 12.07
C PRO A 89 -15.49 8.80 10.81
N TYR A 90 -16.39 8.02 10.24
CA TYR A 90 -16.99 8.30 8.94
C TYR A 90 -17.67 9.68 8.89
N ASP A 91 -18.48 9.98 9.90
CA ASP A 91 -19.19 11.27 9.98
C ASP A 91 -18.23 12.46 10.07
N PHE A 92 -17.06 12.27 10.71
CA PHE A 92 -16.06 13.32 10.80
C PHE A 92 -15.51 13.67 9.41
N PHE A 93 -15.15 12.67 8.62
CA PHE A 93 -14.65 12.90 7.27
C PHE A 93 -15.68 13.60 6.38
N LEU A 94 -16.98 13.29 6.56
CA LEU A 94 -18.03 13.87 5.74
C LEU A 94 -18.25 15.37 6.01
N VAL A 95 -17.96 15.85 7.24
CA VAL A 95 -18.28 17.23 7.64
C VAL A 95 -17.07 18.07 8.01
N LEU A 96 -15.85 17.49 8.05
CA LEU A 96 -14.62 18.20 8.37
C LEU A 96 -14.38 19.33 7.37
N GLU A 97 -14.08 20.52 7.87
CA GLU A 97 -13.69 21.68 7.07
C GLU A 97 -12.17 21.71 6.83
N GLN A 98 -11.74 22.39 5.77
CA GLN A 98 -10.32 22.66 5.53
C GLN A 98 -9.74 23.58 6.62
N PRO A 99 -8.42 23.55 6.90
CA PRO A 99 -7.84 24.36 7.99
C PRO A 99 -8.14 25.84 7.88
N GLY A 100 -8.01 26.42 6.69
CA GLY A 100 -8.11 27.87 6.44
C GLY A 100 -9.46 28.36 5.92
N SER A 101 -10.49 27.52 5.81
CA SER A 101 -11.79 27.90 5.24
C SER A 101 -12.92 27.04 5.79
N SER A 102 -14.17 27.40 5.47
CA SER A 102 -15.37 26.59 5.76
C SER A 102 -15.69 25.56 4.66
N ALA A 103 -14.89 25.49 3.60
CA ALA A 103 -15.03 24.47 2.56
C ALA A 103 -14.72 23.09 3.14
N LEU A 104 -15.45 22.07 2.71
CA LEU A 104 -15.24 20.71 3.20
C LEU A 104 -13.85 20.19 2.82
N PHE A 105 -13.21 19.48 3.74
CA PHE A 105 -11.94 18.80 3.49
C PHE A 105 -12.06 17.80 2.32
N ARG A 106 -13.20 17.12 2.21
CA ARG A 106 -13.52 16.17 1.15
C ARG A 106 -14.05 16.80 -0.15
N SER A 107 -14.06 18.14 -0.29
CA SER A 107 -14.49 18.75 -1.55
C SER A 107 -13.65 18.27 -2.73
N ASP A 108 -14.26 18.20 -3.90
CA ASP A 108 -13.63 17.65 -5.10
C ASP A 108 -12.32 18.37 -5.44
N GLU A 109 -12.30 19.70 -5.32
CA GLU A 109 -11.10 20.50 -5.58
C GLU A 109 -9.99 20.21 -4.58
N ASN A 110 -10.32 20.03 -3.30
CA ASN A 110 -9.33 19.73 -2.28
C ASN A 110 -8.80 18.30 -2.43
N ILE A 111 -9.64 17.34 -2.76
CA ILE A 111 -9.26 15.94 -3.00
C ILE A 111 -8.39 15.84 -4.27
N ASP A 112 -8.78 16.52 -5.34
CA ASP A 112 -8.02 16.59 -6.60
C ASP A 112 -6.63 17.22 -6.40
N ARG A 113 -6.52 18.20 -5.49
CA ARG A 113 -5.25 18.82 -5.10
C ARG A 113 -4.22 17.80 -4.58
N TYR A 114 -4.66 16.71 -3.95
CA TYR A 114 -3.79 15.61 -3.52
C TYR A 114 -3.61 14.53 -4.60
N GLY A 115 -4.19 14.71 -5.80
CA GLY A 115 -4.12 13.74 -6.88
C GLY A 115 -5.03 12.52 -6.71
N TYR A 116 -5.88 12.47 -5.68
CA TYR A 116 -6.96 11.49 -5.61
C TYR A 116 -8.04 11.81 -6.64
N LEU A 117 -8.87 10.82 -6.97
CA LEU A 117 -9.84 10.92 -8.04
C LEU A 117 -11.25 11.14 -7.47
N PRO A 118 -11.82 12.38 -7.53
CA PRO A 118 -13.18 12.64 -7.11
C PRO A 118 -14.20 11.78 -7.86
N GLN A 119 -15.26 11.38 -7.19
CA GLN A 119 -16.37 10.64 -7.78
C GLN A 119 -17.72 11.27 -7.42
N ARG A 120 -18.67 11.20 -8.34
CA ARG A 120 -20.08 11.45 -8.05
C ARG A 120 -20.69 10.29 -7.27
N GLN A 121 -21.87 10.53 -6.71
CA GLN A 121 -22.65 9.48 -6.05
C GLN A 121 -23.01 8.37 -7.03
N THR A 122 -22.86 7.12 -6.56
CA THR A 122 -23.29 5.91 -7.25
C THR A 122 -23.99 4.98 -6.27
N ALA A 123 -24.56 3.88 -6.76
CA ALA A 123 -25.26 2.92 -5.89
C ALA A 123 -24.34 2.26 -4.84
N SER A 124 -23.06 2.09 -5.15
CA SER A 124 -22.05 1.54 -4.22
C SER A 124 -21.29 2.63 -3.44
N ASN A 125 -21.42 3.89 -3.82
CA ASN A 125 -20.77 5.05 -3.21
C ASN A 125 -21.79 6.22 -3.03
N PRO A 126 -22.75 6.09 -2.10
CA PRO A 126 -23.85 7.02 -1.98
C PRO A 126 -23.44 8.42 -1.49
N ASP A 127 -22.31 8.56 -0.82
CA ASP A 127 -21.80 9.85 -0.35
C ASP A 127 -20.80 10.52 -1.32
N GLY A 128 -20.51 9.88 -2.48
CA GLY A 128 -19.60 10.41 -3.50
C GLY A 128 -18.17 10.52 -2.99
N LEU A 129 -17.68 9.53 -2.24
CA LEU A 129 -16.29 9.50 -1.79
C LEU A 129 -15.33 9.31 -2.98
N PRO A 130 -14.12 9.84 -2.94
CA PRO A 130 -13.11 9.63 -3.98
C PRO A 130 -12.82 8.14 -4.22
N ALA A 131 -12.38 7.80 -5.43
CA ALA A 131 -12.02 6.42 -5.77
C ALA A 131 -11.01 5.86 -4.76
N GLY A 132 -11.36 4.72 -4.15
CA GLY A 132 -10.51 4.10 -3.13
C GLY A 132 -10.66 4.65 -1.71
N MET A 133 -11.54 5.60 -1.48
CA MET A 133 -12.00 5.97 -0.14
C MET A 133 -13.38 5.36 0.11
N VAL A 134 -13.56 4.75 1.28
CA VAL A 134 -14.74 3.91 1.53
C VAL A 134 -15.22 4.03 2.97
N ARG A 135 -16.52 3.81 3.17
CA ARG A 135 -17.07 3.54 4.50
C ARG A 135 -16.78 2.09 4.86
N ASP A 136 -16.14 1.86 5.99
CA ASP A 136 -15.91 0.56 6.58
C ASP A 136 -16.52 0.51 7.99
N ASP A 137 -17.13 -0.61 8.36
CA ASP A 137 -17.78 -0.76 9.66
C ASP A 137 -16.98 -1.75 10.53
N TYR A 138 -16.56 -1.32 11.71
CA TYR A 138 -15.85 -2.15 12.69
C TYR A 138 -16.37 -1.93 14.10
N GLN A 139 -16.74 -3.00 14.80
CA GLN A 139 -17.29 -2.98 16.16
C GLN A 139 -18.46 -1.99 16.33
N GLY A 140 -19.35 -1.92 15.36
CA GLY A 140 -20.54 -1.06 15.38
C GLY A 140 -20.26 0.42 15.15
N LYS A 141 -19.05 0.82 14.80
CA LYS A 141 -18.67 2.17 14.39
C LYS A 141 -18.32 2.20 12.91
N ALA A 142 -18.71 3.29 12.24
CA ALA A 142 -18.36 3.53 10.84
C ALA A 142 -17.11 4.40 10.73
N PHE A 143 -16.21 4.02 9.82
CA PHE A 143 -14.95 4.71 9.54
C PHE A 143 -14.81 5.03 8.05
N MET A 144 -14.12 6.11 7.75
CA MET A 144 -13.53 6.32 6.43
C MET A 144 -12.18 5.61 6.40
N GLY A 145 -11.97 4.80 5.37
CA GLY A 145 -10.73 4.08 5.15
C GLY A 145 -10.32 4.08 3.68
N PHE A 146 -9.14 3.53 3.42
CA PHE A 146 -8.62 3.36 2.07
C PHE A 146 -8.78 1.92 1.59
N THR A 147 -9.02 1.78 0.28
CA THR A 147 -8.89 0.51 -0.45
C THR A 147 -7.64 0.54 -1.33
N CYS A 148 -7.28 -0.59 -1.94
CA CYS A 148 -6.18 -0.64 -2.90
C CYS A 148 -6.32 0.40 -4.02
N ALA A 149 -7.54 0.76 -4.41
CA ALA A 149 -7.80 1.71 -5.49
C ALA A 149 -7.27 3.12 -5.20
N ALA A 150 -7.16 3.54 -3.95
CA ALA A 150 -6.63 4.86 -3.59
C ALA A 150 -5.18 5.09 -4.06
N CYS A 151 -4.37 4.01 -4.06
CA CYS A 151 -2.97 4.03 -4.51
C CYS A 151 -2.78 3.37 -5.89
N HIS A 152 -3.80 2.65 -6.39
CA HIS A 152 -3.72 1.83 -7.60
C HIS A 152 -4.89 2.07 -8.57
N THR A 153 -5.24 3.35 -8.76
CA THR A 153 -6.10 3.81 -9.85
C THR A 153 -5.59 5.17 -10.29
N THR A 154 -5.22 5.29 -11.55
CA THR A 154 -4.66 6.54 -12.08
C THR A 154 -5.52 7.14 -13.17
N GLN A 155 -5.29 8.42 -13.48
CA GLN A 155 -5.83 9.10 -14.63
C GLN A 155 -4.70 9.81 -15.39
N ILE A 156 -4.68 9.62 -16.70
CA ILE A 156 -3.78 10.28 -17.65
C ILE A 156 -4.61 11.23 -18.50
N ASN A 157 -4.28 12.53 -18.50
CA ASN A 157 -5.00 13.51 -19.30
C ASN A 157 -4.27 13.79 -20.60
N TYR A 158 -4.99 13.72 -21.71
CA TYR A 158 -4.46 14.04 -23.02
C TYR A 158 -5.54 14.70 -23.89
N GLN A 159 -5.30 15.94 -24.29
CA GLN A 159 -6.21 16.70 -25.17
C GLN A 159 -7.68 16.66 -24.73
N GLY A 160 -7.94 16.88 -23.46
CA GLY A 160 -9.27 16.88 -22.87
C GLY A 160 -9.87 15.51 -22.57
N ALA A 161 -9.19 14.41 -22.87
CA ALA A 161 -9.59 13.08 -22.46
C ALA A 161 -8.87 12.66 -21.17
N GLY A 162 -9.62 12.28 -20.12
CA GLY A 162 -9.11 11.65 -18.91
C GLY A 162 -9.13 10.12 -19.07
N ILE A 163 -7.99 9.51 -19.35
CA ILE A 163 -7.85 8.07 -19.52
C ILE A 163 -7.67 7.44 -18.13
N ARG A 164 -8.72 6.77 -17.63
CA ARG A 164 -8.67 6.04 -16.34
C ARG A 164 -8.07 4.66 -16.53
N ILE A 165 -7.16 4.30 -15.64
CA ILE A 165 -6.42 3.03 -15.68
C ILE A 165 -6.54 2.36 -14.32
N ASP A 166 -7.28 1.27 -14.29
CA ASP A 166 -7.43 0.43 -13.12
C ASP A 166 -6.13 -0.34 -12.83
N GLY A 167 -5.75 -0.43 -11.57
CA GLY A 167 -4.50 -1.05 -11.16
C GLY A 167 -3.24 -0.23 -11.49
N GLY A 168 -3.37 0.93 -12.11
CA GLY A 168 -2.25 1.82 -12.42
C GLY A 168 -1.74 2.59 -11.20
N PRO A 169 -0.46 3.01 -11.19
CA PRO A 169 0.09 3.82 -10.09
C PRO A 169 -0.66 5.14 -9.96
N ALA A 170 -1.32 5.37 -8.82
CA ALA A 170 -2.01 6.62 -8.56
C ALA A 170 -1.04 7.80 -8.54
N ASN A 171 -1.50 8.95 -9.03
CA ASN A 171 -0.74 10.21 -8.93
C ASN A 171 -1.06 10.95 -7.62
N SER A 172 -1.23 10.20 -6.51
CA SER A 172 -1.65 10.77 -5.23
C SER A 172 -0.46 11.18 -4.35
N ASP A 173 -0.64 12.28 -3.59
CA ASP A 173 0.26 12.76 -2.53
C ASP A 173 -0.35 12.49 -1.15
N MET A 174 -0.17 11.26 -0.68
CA MET A 174 -0.68 10.82 0.62
C MET A 174 0.04 11.53 1.78
N GLU A 175 1.29 11.93 1.61
CA GLU A 175 2.03 12.63 2.67
C GLU A 175 1.37 13.97 2.99
N THR A 176 1.14 14.80 1.98
CA THR A 176 0.49 16.11 2.14
C THR A 176 -0.97 15.95 2.60
N PHE A 177 -1.71 14.96 2.06
CA PHE A 177 -3.06 14.65 2.54
C PHE A 177 -3.10 14.39 4.05
N MET A 178 -2.18 13.58 4.59
CA MET A 178 -2.13 13.26 6.03
C MET A 178 -1.72 14.46 6.90
N ILE A 179 -0.82 15.30 6.41
CA ILE A 179 -0.41 16.52 7.09
C ILE A 179 -1.59 17.49 7.21
N ASP A 180 -2.25 17.75 6.09
CA ASP A 180 -3.36 18.69 6.04
C ASP A 180 -4.61 18.16 6.79
N LEU A 181 -4.80 16.83 6.82
CA LEU A 181 -5.84 16.20 7.65
C LEU A 181 -5.58 16.43 9.14
N ALA A 182 -4.31 16.30 9.59
CA ALA A 182 -3.94 16.61 10.97
C ALA A 182 -4.20 18.09 11.30
N GLU A 183 -3.84 19.00 10.39
CA GLU A 183 -4.07 20.43 10.55
C GLU A 183 -5.57 20.76 10.58
N ALA A 184 -6.39 20.15 9.73
CA ALA A 184 -7.84 20.35 9.70
C ALA A 184 -8.51 19.93 11.02
N LEU A 185 -8.13 18.77 11.56
CA LEU A 185 -8.64 18.28 12.85
C LEU A 185 -8.24 19.20 14.00
N HIS A 186 -6.98 19.68 14.02
CA HIS A 186 -6.52 20.64 15.04
C HIS A 186 -7.21 22.00 14.91
N ALA A 187 -7.34 22.54 13.70
CA ALA A 187 -8.06 23.79 13.47
C ALA A 187 -9.53 23.70 13.92
N THR A 188 -10.16 22.53 13.76
CA THR A 188 -11.52 22.28 14.25
C THR A 188 -11.58 22.27 15.79
N LEU A 189 -10.54 21.78 16.47
CA LEU A 189 -10.47 21.82 17.94
C LEU A 189 -10.20 23.23 18.50
N GLU A 190 -9.37 24.01 17.83
CA GLU A 190 -8.88 25.30 18.32
C GLU A 190 -9.86 26.44 18.01
N ASP A 191 -10.50 26.43 16.83
CA ASP A 191 -11.45 27.46 16.41
C ASP A 191 -12.87 27.14 16.92
N PRO A 192 -13.45 27.96 17.83
CA PRO A 192 -14.77 27.73 18.39
C PRO A 192 -15.88 27.64 17.33
N GLU A 193 -15.85 28.51 16.30
CA GLU A 193 -16.88 28.53 15.28
C GLU A 193 -16.85 27.27 14.40
N LYS A 194 -15.65 26.84 14.02
CA LYS A 194 -15.47 25.57 13.29
C LYS A 194 -15.92 24.37 14.13
N ARG A 195 -15.54 24.35 15.40
CA ARG A 195 -15.94 23.31 16.34
C ARG A 195 -17.45 23.20 16.50
N ASP A 196 -18.12 24.32 16.67
CA ASP A 196 -19.60 24.37 16.84
C ASP A 196 -20.32 23.88 15.58
N ARG A 197 -19.87 24.29 14.39
CA ARG A 197 -20.41 23.80 13.11
C ARG A 197 -20.15 22.30 12.95
N PHE A 198 -18.94 21.85 13.27
CA PHE A 198 -18.54 20.45 13.19
C PHE A 198 -19.42 19.58 14.11
N VAL A 199 -19.54 19.93 15.38
CA VAL A 199 -20.37 19.21 16.35
C VAL A 199 -21.83 19.16 15.90
N THR A 200 -22.38 20.30 15.46
CA THR A 200 -23.75 20.38 14.95
C THR A 200 -23.96 19.42 13.77
N ASN A 201 -23.07 19.45 12.79
CA ASN A 201 -23.16 18.62 11.58
C ASN A 201 -23.01 17.13 11.90
N VAL A 202 -22.10 16.76 12.81
CA VAL A 202 -21.93 15.36 13.25
C VAL A 202 -23.18 14.87 13.99
N LEU A 203 -23.77 15.68 14.90
CA LEU A 203 -24.99 15.30 15.61
C LEU A 203 -26.17 15.07 14.64
N GLN A 204 -26.29 15.87 13.58
CA GLN A 204 -27.34 15.71 12.55
C GLN A 204 -27.22 14.37 11.80
N ARG A 205 -26.05 13.73 11.78
CA ARG A 205 -25.86 12.38 11.20
C ARG A 205 -26.49 11.28 12.05
N GLY A 206 -26.72 11.52 13.32
CA GLY A 206 -27.46 10.63 14.23
C GLY A 206 -26.68 9.44 14.80
N HIS A 207 -25.37 9.37 14.58
CA HIS A 207 -24.53 8.26 15.07
C HIS A 207 -23.84 8.58 16.43
N TYR A 208 -23.82 9.83 16.87
CA TYR A 208 -23.35 10.27 18.18
C TYR A 208 -24.51 10.72 19.05
N ARG A 209 -24.40 10.46 20.38
CA ARG A 209 -25.47 10.76 21.33
C ARG A 209 -25.43 12.20 21.86
N ASN A 210 -24.25 12.78 21.97
CA ASN A 210 -24.03 14.10 22.56
C ASN A 210 -22.74 14.74 22.01
N ALA A 211 -22.53 16.02 22.31
CA ALA A 211 -21.38 16.79 21.89
C ALA A 211 -20.08 16.35 22.57
N ASP A 212 -20.14 15.88 23.82
CA ASP A 212 -18.94 15.51 24.61
C ASP A 212 -18.28 14.28 23.99
N ASP A 213 -19.05 13.28 23.56
CA ASP A 213 -18.53 12.10 22.86
C ASP A 213 -17.83 12.48 21.54
N ILE A 214 -18.39 13.46 20.81
CA ILE A 214 -17.81 13.98 19.56
C ILE A 214 -16.48 14.67 19.84
N LEU A 215 -16.45 15.55 20.84
CA LEU A 215 -15.23 16.30 21.19
C LEU A 215 -14.13 15.38 21.73
N ALA A 216 -14.48 14.38 22.51
CA ALA A 216 -13.54 13.38 22.98
C ALA A 216 -12.92 12.56 21.81
N ASP A 217 -13.76 12.07 20.89
CA ASP A 217 -13.28 11.37 19.71
C ASP A 217 -12.48 12.32 18.77
N LEU A 218 -12.89 13.59 18.60
CA LEU A 218 -12.17 14.58 17.79
C LEU A 218 -10.76 14.82 18.33
N GLY A 219 -10.61 15.05 19.63
CA GLY A 219 -9.30 15.21 20.29
C GLY A 219 -8.41 13.99 20.10
N LYS A 220 -8.99 12.79 20.30
CA LYS A 220 -8.30 11.51 20.11
C LYS A 220 -7.79 11.32 18.67
N TYR A 221 -8.61 11.55 17.66
CA TYR A 221 -8.21 11.37 16.26
C TYR A 221 -7.26 12.47 15.79
N ALA A 222 -7.44 13.72 16.21
CA ALA A 222 -6.50 14.80 15.96
C ALA A 222 -5.10 14.43 16.46
N GLN A 223 -5.00 13.96 17.72
CA GLN A 223 -3.73 13.54 18.32
C GLN A 223 -3.12 12.34 17.55
N ARG A 224 -3.92 11.33 17.21
CA ARG A 224 -3.44 10.14 16.49
C ARG A 224 -2.90 10.46 15.11
N ILE A 225 -3.62 11.25 14.31
CA ILE A 225 -3.18 11.61 12.97
C ILE A 225 -1.92 12.49 13.05
N LYS A 226 -1.84 13.41 14.00
CA LYS A 226 -0.63 14.21 14.25
C LYS A 226 0.56 13.34 14.64
N THR A 227 0.37 12.39 15.58
CA THR A 227 1.42 11.46 16.03
C THR A 227 1.91 10.60 14.85
N TYR A 228 1.00 10.03 14.07
CA TYR A 228 1.33 9.28 12.86
C TYR A 228 2.16 10.11 11.88
N THR A 229 1.79 11.37 11.66
CA THR A 229 2.51 12.29 10.78
C THR A 229 3.90 12.59 11.31
N ILE A 230 4.04 12.86 12.61
CA ILE A 230 5.33 13.14 13.26
C ILE A 230 6.26 11.93 13.20
N ILE A 231 5.75 10.72 13.46
CA ILE A 231 6.53 9.48 13.41
C ILE A 231 7.09 9.25 12.00
N ASN A 232 6.26 9.44 10.98
CA ASN A 232 6.60 9.11 9.60
C ASN A 232 7.20 10.27 8.78
N THR A 233 7.30 11.46 9.36
CA THR A 233 7.95 12.63 8.75
C THR A 233 8.98 13.17 9.73
N PRO A 234 10.11 12.50 9.92
CA PRO A 234 11.11 12.89 10.88
C PRO A 234 11.69 14.27 10.52
N ARG A 235 11.59 15.22 11.45
CA ARG A 235 12.18 16.56 11.33
C ARG A 235 13.59 16.53 11.95
N ASP A 236 14.49 15.80 11.34
CA ASP A 236 15.90 15.89 11.69
C ASP A 236 16.51 17.07 10.92
N THR A 237 17.00 18.07 11.66
CA THR A 237 17.55 19.32 11.10
C THR A 237 18.89 19.13 10.40
N GLN A 238 19.51 17.97 10.52
CA GLN A 238 20.87 17.73 9.98
C GLN A 238 20.90 17.19 8.55
N ARG A 239 19.75 16.79 7.98
CA ARG A 239 19.66 16.25 6.62
C ARG A 239 18.46 16.84 5.88
N PRO A 240 18.55 17.07 4.55
CA PRO A 240 17.38 17.38 3.75
C PRO A 240 16.35 16.25 3.86
N LEU A 241 15.12 16.59 4.28
CA LEU A 241 14.05 15.62 4.34
C LEU A 241 13.68 15.12 2.94
N THR A 242 13.57 13.81 2.80
CA THR A 242 13.04 13.21 1.59
C THR A 242 11.52 13.32 1.61
N ARG A 243 10.99 14.45 1.10
CA ARG A 243 9.56 14.64 0.88
C ARG A 243 9.12 13.76 -0.28
N TYR A 244 7.89 13.23 -0.21
CA TYR A 244 7.45 12.25 -1.21
C TYR A 244 6.89 12.92 -2.45
N GLY A 245 5.99 13.89 -2.30
CA GLY A 245 5.21 14.44 -3.39
C GLY A 245 4.28 13.40 -3.99
N TYR A 246 3.99 13.55 -5.27
CA TYR A 246 3.00 12.73 -5.98
C TYR A 246 3.55 11.38 -6.43
N ALA A 247 2.65 10.41 -6.61
CA ALA A 247 2.84 9.08 -7.21
C ALA A 247 3.75 8.12 -6.43
N ARG A 248 4.06 8.39 -5.17
CA ARG A 248 4.95 7.54 -4.38
C ARG A 248 4.75 7.65 -2.88
N LEU A 249 5.19 6.63 -2.15
CA LEU A 249 5.11 6.53 -0.70
C LEU A 249 6.24 5.67 -0.16
N ASP A 250 6.81 5.97 1.01
CA ASP A 250 7.59 4.99 1.76
C ASP A 250 6.64 4.04 2.50
N ALA A 251 6.09 3.08 1.76
CA ALA A 251 5.15 2.13 2.31
C ALA A 251 5.81 1.25 3.39
N PHE A 252 7.04 0.79 3.17
CA PHE A 252 7.73 -0.08 4.12
C PHE A 252 8.07 0.63 5.43
N GLY A 253 8.68 1.81 5.38
CA GLY A 253 9.01 2.57 6.58
C GLY A 253 7.76 2.86 7.42
N ARG A 254 6.66 3.25 6.77
CA ARG A 254 5.38 3.52 7.44
C ARG A 254 4.73 2.27 8.03
N ILE A 255 4.75 1.14 7.31
CA ILE A 255 4.25 -0.15 7.82
C ILE A 255 5.08 -0.63 9.02
N TYR A 256 6.42 -0.55 8.94
CA TYR A 256 7.29 -0.90 10.05
C TYR A 256 6.99 -0.06 11.29
N ASN A 257 6.90 1.25 11.15
CA ASN A 257 6.60 2.15 12.26
C ASN A 257 5.23 1.85 12.87
N ARG A 258 4.24 1.49 12.04
CA ARG A 258 2.92 1.08 12.54
C ARG A 258 2.98 -0.20 13.37
N VAL A 259 3.78 -1.18 12.95
CA VAL A 259 4.03 -2.40 13.75
C VAL A 259 4.74 -2.04 15.05
N LEU A 260 5.84 -1.26 15.00
CA LEU A 260 6.63 -0.87 16.17
C LEU A 260 5.79 -0.13 17.22
N GLU A 261 4.88 0.75 16.77
CA GLU A 261 3.90 1.44 17.62
C GLU A 261 3.04 0.46 18.41
N HIS A 262 2.58 -0.64 17.78
CA HIS A 262 1.58 -1.55 18.38
C HIS A 262 2.19 -2.72 19.15
N ILE A 263 3.41 -3.12 18.83
CA ILE A 263 4.07 -4.22 19.55
C ILE A 263 4.81 -3.78 20.82
N MET A 264 5.05 -2.47 21.01
CA MET A 264 5.74 -1.95 22.20
C MET A 264 5.01 -2.40 23.47
N SER A 265 5.73 -3.06 24.39
CA SER A 265 5.18 -3.43 25.69
C SER A 265 5.38 -2.33 26.73
N ALA A 266 4.54 -2.31 27.78
CA ALA A 266 4.68 -1.36 28.89
C ALA A 266 6.06 -1.46 29.54
N GLN A 267 6.60 -2.68 29.69
CA GLN A 267 7.94 -2.87 30.25
C GLN A 267 9.02 -2.17 29.42
N GLN A 268 9.02 -2.37 28.10
CA GLN A 268 10.02 -1.74 27.24
C GLN A 268 9.85 -0.22 27.15
N MET A 269 8.61 0.27 27.15
CA MET A 269 8.35 1.71 27.22
C MET A 269 8.89 2.30 28.51
N ARG A 270 8.68 1.63 29.65
CA ARG A 270 9.24 2.02 30.95
C ARG A 270 10.78 2.07 30.93
N GLU A 271 11.43 1.05 30.36
CA GLU A 271 12.87 1.00 30.21
C GLU A 271 13.42 2.19 29.38
N LEU A 272 12.73 2.53 28.28
CA LEU A 272 13.11 3.66 27.41
C LEU A 272 12.90 5.03 28.08
N LEU A 273 11.79 5.21 28.79
CA LEU A 273 11.46 6.45 29.47
C LEU A 273 12.38 6.71 30.69
N ALA A 274 12.79 5.65 31.40
CA ALA A 274 13.72 5.74 32.52
C ALA A 274 15.08 6.35 32.17
N GLU A 275 15.45 6.39 30.91
CA GLU A 275 16.66 7.08 30.44
C GLU A 275 16.55 8.61 30.48
N SER A 276 15.34 9.16 30.56
CA SER A 276 15.08 10.59 30.45
C SER A 276 14.21 11.17 31.56
N LEU A 277 13.52 10.33 32.31
CA LEU A 277 12.61 10.70 33.40
C LEU A 277 13.17 10.25 34.77
N SER A 278 12.91 11.02 35.80
CA SER A 278 13.13 10.58 37.20
C SER A 278 12.17 9.44 37.57
N PRO A 279 12.45 8.67 38.63
CA PRO A 279 11.55 7.57 39.07
C PRO A 279 10.11 8.04 39.31
N ASP A 280 9.91 9.20 39.94
CA ASP A 280 8.58 9.74 40.26
C ASP A 280 7.82 10.19 38.99
N GLU A 281 8.49 10.83 38.07
CA GLU A 281 7.92 11.22 36.75
C GLU A 281 7.56 9.97 35.94
N LEU A 282 8.44 8.96 35.94
CA LEU A 282 8.21 7.70 35.25
C LEU A 282 6.95 6.98 35.79
N GLU A 283 6.78 6.93 37.11
CA GLU A 283 5.58 6.35 37.70
C GLU A 283 4.31 7.12 37.31
N GLN A 284 4.35 8.46 37.27
CA GLN A 284 3.22 9.27 36.86
C GLN A 284 2.87 9.04 35.36
N VAL A 285 3.86 8.92 34.50
CA VAL A 285 3.65 8.64 33.06
C VAL A 285 3.08 7.25 32.86
N MET A 286 3.58 6.25 33.60
CA MET A 286 3.21 4.84 33.44
C MET A 286 2.08 4.38 34.35
N GLN A 287 1.41 5.30 35.04
CA GLN A 287 0.28 4.97 35.92
C GLN A 287 -0.89 4.39 35.11
N ASP A 288 -1.49 3.30 35.62
CA ASP A 288 -2.65 2.61 35.03
C ASP A 288 -2.44 2.13 33.56
N VAL A 289 -1.20 1.80 33.20
CA VAL A 289 -0.83 1.30 31.87
C VAL A 289 -0.80 -0.23 31.89
N GLU A 290 -1.54 -0.86 30.94
CA GLU A 290 -1.61 -2.31 30.78
C GLU A 290 -0.30 -2.89 30.21
N PRO A 291 0.05 -4.17 30.50
CA PRO A 291 1.27 -4.82 29.99
C PRO A 291 1.39 -4.79 28.46
N VAL A 292 0.28 -4.94 27.75
CA VAL A 292 0.14 -4.74 26.31
C VAL A 292 -0.53 -3.39 26.10
N LEU A 293 0.19 -2.43 25.53
CA LEU A 293 -0.30 -1.07 25.38
C LEU A 293 -1.53 -1.01 24.48
N SER A 294 -2.68 -0.71 25.05
CA SER A 294 -3.87 -0.35 24.30
C SER A 294 -3.69 0.99 23.58
N SER A 295 -4.59 1.31 22.69
CA SER A 295 -4.57 2.65 22.06
C SER A 295 -4.76 3.78 23.06
N ARG A 296 -5.52 3.54 24.14
CA ARG A 296 -5.69 4.48 25.25
C ARG A 296 -4.38 4.70 26.01
N ASP A 297 -3.65 3.61 26.31
CA ASP A 297 -2.39 3.69 27.04
C ASP A 297 -1.35 4.48 26.25
N ARG A 298 -1.25 4.22 24.93
CA ARG A 298 -0.34 4.99 24.05
C ARG A 298 -0.71 6.47 24.02
N ASP A 299 -1.98 6.81 23.86
CA ASP A 299 -2.45 8.20 23.87
C ASP A 299 -2.09 8.88 25.20
N HIS A 300 -2.30 8.21 26.36
CA HIS A 300 -1.96 8.71 27.69
C HIS A 300 -0.45 8.88 27.89
N ILE A 301 0.36 7.91 27.45
CA ILE A 301 1.83 8.01 27.55
C ILE A 301 2.32 9.22 26.75
N VAL A 302 1.84 9.41 25.52
CA VAL A 302 2.21 10.56 24.69
C VAL A 302 1.81 11.88 25.36
N GLU A 303 0.60 12.00 25.86
CA GLU A 303 0.12 13.20 26.56
C GLU A 303 0.94 13.52 27.82
N ARG A 304 1.15 12.52 28.69
CA ARG A 304 1.87 12.70 29.94
C ARG A 304 3.36 12.99 29.72
N THR A 305 4.00 12.34 28.76
CA THR A 305 5.41 12.59 28.45
C THR A 305 5.68 14.01 27.97
N GLN A 306 4.72 14.65 27.30
CA GLN A 306 4.86 16.04 26.84
C GLN A 306 5.05 17.04 28.01
N GLN A 307 4.65 16.68 29.22
CA GLN A 307 4.80 17.51 30.41
C GLN A 307 6.23 17.49 30.97
N TYR A 308 6.99 16.45 30.73
CA TYR A 308 8.32 16.21 31.32
C TYR A 308 9.46 16.24 30.32
N LEU A 309 9.23 15.80 29.09
CA LEU A 309 10.28 15.71 28.08
C LEU A 309 10.44 17.03 27.30
N THR A 310 11.68 17.46 27.19
CA THR A 310 12.02 18.53 26.23
C THR A 310 11.80 18.05 24.78
N GLY A 311 11.65 18.99 23.85
CA GLY A 311 11.54 18.65 22.42
C GLY A 311 12.70 17.79 21.90
N LYS A 312 13.92 18.04 22.40
CA LYS A 312 15.10 17.23 22.03
C LYS A 312 14.99 15.79 22.54
N GLN A 313 14.58 15.61 23.81
CA GLN A 313 14.38 14.28 24.39
C GLN A 313 13.25 13.51 23.71
N SER A 314 12.14 14.19 23.35
CA SER A 314 11.04 13.60 22.58
C SER A 314 11.50 13.11 21.20
N ILE A 315 12.35 13.88 20.52
CA ILE A 315 12.94 13.47 19.22
C ILE A 315 13.89 12.27 19.42
N GLN A 316 14.69 12.26 20.48
CA GLN A 316 15.59 11.15 20.77
C GLN A 316 14.80 9.87 21.09
N LEU A 317 13.77 9.94 21.91
CA LEU A 317 12.87 8.81 22.21
C LEU A 317 12.22 8.28 20.94
N ARG A 318 11.65 9.16 20.12
CA ARG A 318 11.06 8.77 18.83
C ARG A 318 12.07 8.01 17.95
N ASN A 319 13.30 8.52 17.82
CA ASN A 319 14.34 7.92 16.98
C ASN A 319 14.84 6.56 17.53
N LYS A 320 14.67 6.29 18.81
CA LYS A 320 14.95 4.98 19.41
C LYS A 320 13.85 3.94 19.14
N ILE A 321 12.60 4.39 19.02
CA ILE A 321 11.44 3.51 18.80
C ILE A 321 11.21 3.27 17.32
N TYR A 322 11.31 4.30 16.48
CA TYR A 322 10.88 4.30 15.09
C TYR A 322 12.04 4.51 14.12
N ASN A 323 11.89 3.96 12.93
CA ASN A 323 12.82 4.16 11.83
C ASN A 323 12.36 5.32 10.92
N PRO A 324 13.28 6.03 10.25
CA PRO A 324 12.89 7.10 9.33
C PRO A 324 12.15 6.53 8.12
N ALA A 325 10.98 7.09 7.77
CA ALA A 325 10.25 6.74 6.56
C ALA A 325 10.76 7.63 5.40
N ASP A 326 11.95 7.33 4.89
CA ASP A 326 12.74 8.20 4.00
C ASP A 326 13.18 7.54 2.67
N ALA A 327 12.53 6.44 2.31
CA ALA A 327 12.77 5.71 1.06
C ALA A 327 11.49 5.60 0.21
N PRO A 328 10.90 6.71 -0.27
CA PRO A 328 9.67 6.66 -1.03
C PRO A 328 9.88 5.96 -2.38
N VAL A 329 8.94 5.07 -2.70
CA VAL A 329 8.89 4.35 -3.97
C VAL A 329 7.56 4.58 -4.67
N SER A 330 7.57 4.50 -6.02
CA SER A 330 6.37 4.59 -6.82
C SER A 330 5.39 3.48 -6.47
N TYR A 331 4.10 3.78 -6.49
CA TYR A 331 3.08 2.74 -6.38
C TYR A 331 3.27 1.75 -7.54
N PRO A 332 3.44 0.44 -7.27
CA PRO A 332 3.55 -0.53 -8.35
C PRO A 332 2.20 -0.74 -9.04
N PHE A 333 2.21 -1.02 -10.33
CA PHE A 333 0.99 -1.44 -11.02
C PHE A 333 0.54 -2.83 -10.55
N LEU A 334 -0.78 -3.12 -10.62
CA LEU A 334 -1.38 -4.33 -10.06
C LEU A 334 -1.65 -5.43 -11.09
N TRP A 335 -1.68 -5.11 -12.41
CA TRP A 335 -1.78 -6.19 -13.39
C TRP A 335 -0.59 -7.12 -13.27
N ASP A 336 -0.83 -8.40 -13.46
CA ASP A 336 0.10 -9.51 -13.28
C ASP A 336 0.58 -9.77 -11.84
N VAL A 337 0.15 -8.98 -10.83
CA VAL A 337 0.54 -9.22 -9.42
C VAL A 337 0.19 -10.64 -8.94
N PRO A 338 -1.02 -11.16 -9.20
CA PRO A 338 -1.36 -12.53 -8.81
C PRO A 338 -0.56 -13.63 -9.53
N GLN A 339 0.10 -13.31 -10.63
CA GLN A 339 0.88 -14.23 -11.44
C GLN A 339 2.39 -14.25 -11.10
N HIS A 340 2.84 -13.25 -10.34
CA HIS A 340 4.23 -13.19 -9.89
C HIS A 340 4.50 -14.14 -8.71
N ASP A 341 5.66 -14.77 -8.69
CA ASP A 341 6.15 -15.58 -7.56
C ASP A 341 6.62 -14.74 -6.36
N TYR A 342 7.21 -13.56 -6.62
CA TYR A 342 7.63 -12.59 -5.61
C TYR A 342 7.14 -11.18 -5.94
N ILE A 343 6.74 -10.44 -4.90
CA ILE A 343 6.16 -9.11 -4.98
C ILE A 343 7.10 -8.08 -4.33
N GLN A 344 6.77 -6.80 -4.47
CA GLN A 344 7.54 -5.61 -4.11
C GLN A 344 8.71 -5.35 -5.07
N TRP A 345 9.26 -4.14 -5.01
CA TRP A 345 10.35 -3.71 -5.89
C TRP A 345 11.61 -4.58 -5.73
N ASN A 346 11.90 -5.00 -4.51
CA ASN A 346 13.04 -5.86 -4.17
C ASN A 346 12.69 -7.36 -4.10
N GLY A 347 11.54 -7.78 -4.60
CA GLY A 347 11.14 -9.19 -4.59
C GLY A 347 11.06 -9.80 -3.18
N TRP A 348 10.81 -9.00 -2.16
CA TRP A 348 10.90 -9.44 -0.77
C TRP A 348 9.81 -10.44 -0.38
N VAL A 349 8.57 -10.19 -0.81
CA VAL A 349 7.41 -10.95 -0.36
C VAL A 349 7.09 -12.07 -1.33
N GLY A 350 7.11 -13.32 -0.86
CA GLY A 350 6.66 -14.49 -1.62
C GLY A 350 5.15 -14.47 -1.84
N ASN A 351 4.72 -14.96 -3.00
CA ASN A 351 3.32 -14.95 -3.43
C ASN A 351 2.73 -16.37 -3.58
N SER A 352 3.46 -17.41 -3.18
CA SER A 352 2.99 -18.81 -3.21
C SER A 352 2.15 -19.18 -1.98
N GLY A 353 1.32 -20.19 -2.08
CA GLY A 353 0.47 -20.70 -1.00
C GLY A 353 -0.37 -19.58 -0.35
N LEU A 354 -0.15 -19.30 0.93
CA LEU A 354 -0.82 -18.23 1.68
C LEU A 354 -0.16 -16.84 1.52
N GLY A 355 0.84 -16.71 0.66
CA GLY A 355 1.58 -15.46 0.43
C GLY A 355 0.72 -14.26 0.10
N PRO A 356 -0.27 -14.35 -0.83
CA PRO A 356 -1.16 -13.23 -1.14
C PRO A 356 -1.94 -12.72 0.08
N MET A 357 -2.44 -13.63 0.92
CA MET A 357 -3.16 -13.27 2.14
C MET A 357 -2.26 -12.56 3.15
N ALA A 358 -1.07 -13.10 3.40
CA ALA A 358 -0.09 -12.49 4.31
C ALA A 358 0.37 -11.12 3.81
N ARG A 359 0.70 -11.01 2.52
CA ARG A 359 1.09 -9.74 1.88
C ARG A 359 0.02 -8.67 2.06
N ASN A 360 -1.22 -8.98 1.70
CA ASN A 360 -2.32 -8.02 1.74
C ASN A 360 -2.65 -7.63 3.19
N ALA A 361 -2.65 -8.58 4.14
CA ALA A 361 -2.84 -8.28 5.55
C ALA A 361 -1.73 -7.38 6.11
N GLY A 362 -0.46 -7.65 5.75
CA GLY A 362 0.67 -6.81 6.14
C GLY A 362 0.55 -5.37 5.63
N GLN A 363 0.04 -5.18 4.41
CA GLN A 363 -0.23 -3.85 3.87
C GLN A 363 -1.31 -3.12 4.67
N LEU A 364 -2.40 -3.80 5.02
CA LEU A 364 -3.50 -3.20 5.80
C LEU A 364 -3.13 -2.87 7.25
N ILE A 365 -2.15 -3.56 7.85
CA ILE A 365 -1.55 -3.10 9.11
C ILE A 365 -1.05 -1.67 8.96
N GLY A 366 -0.36 -1.35 7.86
CA GLY A 366 0.17 -0.02 7.58
C GLY A 366 -0.86 0.99 7.08
N VAL A 367 -1.92 0.52 6.41
CA VAL A 367 -2.98 1.37 5.84
C VAL A 367 -4.18 1.44 6.79
N PHE A 368 -3.90 1.85 8.03
CA PHE A 368 -4.86 2.22 9.08
C PHE A 368 -5.81 1.10 9.55
N GLY A 369 -5.44 -0.18 9.40
CA GLY A 369 -6.16 -1.24 10.10
C GLY A 369 -6.20 -0.93 11.60
N THR A 370 -7.37 -1.08 12.24
CA THR A 370 -7.45 -1.04 13.71
C THR A 370 -6.84 -2.31 14.27
N LEU A 371 -5.91 -2.17 15.20
CA LEU A 371 -5.16 -3.26 15.83
C LEU A 371 -5.49 -3.28 17.32
N ASP A 372 -6.41 -4.17 17.74
CA ASP A 372 -6.89 -4.32 19.11
C ASP A 372 -6.19 -5.51 19.79
N TRP A 373 -4.89 -5.40 19.98
CA TRP A 373 -4.07 -6.46 20.55
C TRP A 373 -4.10 -6.42 22.07
N GLN A 374 -4.35 -7.57 22.68
CA GLN A 374 -4.54 -7.68 24.13
C GLN A 374 -3.95 -8.99 24.67
N GLU A 375 -3.36 -8.94 25.88
CA GLU A 375 -2.97 -10.16 26.60
C GLU A 375 -4.21 -10.86 27.17
N LYS A 376 -4.24 -12.18 27.05
CA LYS A 376 -5.30 -13.05 27.57
C LYS A 376 -4.73 -14.31 28.20
N ASP A 377 -5.45 -14.87 29.18
CA ASP A 377 -5.07 -16.11 29.83
C ASP A 377 -5.22 -17.33 28.93
N GLY A 378 -4.36 -18.33 29.16
CA GLY A 378 -4.35 -19.58 28.43
C GLY A 378 -3.76 -19.46 27.01
N PHE A 379 -4.09 -20.42 26.16
CA PHE A 379 -3.71 -20.44 24.74
C PHE A 379 -4.94 -20.70 23.87
N THR A 380 -4.86 -20.36 22.61
CA THR A 380 -5.88 -20.62 21.60
C THR A 380 -5.25 -21.26 20.37
N LEU A 381 -6.08 -21.90 19.52
CA LEU A 381 -5.60 -22.39 18.23
C LEU A 381 -4.95 -21.26 17.39
N ALA A 382 -5.52 -20.06 17.43
CA ALA A 382 -4.97 -18.90 16.77
C ALA A 382 -3.56 -18.54 17.28
N SER A 383 -3.36 -18.51 18.60
CA SER A 383 -2.06 -18.17 19.18
C SER A 383 -0.98 -19.22 18.86
N VAL A 384 -1.35 -20.50 18.86
CA VAL A 384 -0.44 -21.59 18.48
C VAL A 384 -0.04 -21.49 17.00
N LEU A 385 -1.00 -21.32 16.10
CA LEU A 385 -0.75 -21.12 14.68
C LEU A 385 0.04 -19.82 14.39
N GLY A 386 -0.20 -18.79 15.21
CA GLY A 386 0.53 -17.51 15.22
C GLY A 386 1.99 -17.62 15.65
N GLY A 387 2.38 -18.74 16.31
CA GLY A 387 3.76 -18.97 16.76
C GLY A 387 4.02 -18.60 18.20
N GLN A 388 2.97 -18.38 19.02
CA GLN A 388 3.09 -18.05 20.45
C GLN A 388 3.24 -19.29 21.35
N GLY A 389 2.95 -20.50 20.82
CA GLY A 389 3.07 -21.76 21.57
C GLY A 389 1.93 -22.01 22.57
N PHE A 390 2.17 -22.93 23.54
CA PHE A 390 1.22 -23.36 24.55
C PHE A 390 1.57 -22.72 25.93
N GLY A 391 1.40 -21.39 26.01
CA GLY A 391 1.68 -20.65 27.27
C GLY A 391 0.47 -20.51 28.18
N SER A 392 0.71 -20.06 29.43
CA SER A 392 -0.36 -19.65 30.36
C SER A 392 -1.03 -18.33 29.96
N LYS A 393 -0.42 -17.58 29.06
CA LYS A 393 -0.92 -16.35 28.48
C LYS A 393 -0.61 -16.29 26.98
N HIS A 394 -1.40 -15.55 26.23
CA HIS A 394 -1.17 -15.28 24.82
C HIS A 394 -1.63 -13.87 24.46
N ILE A 395 -1.14 -13.34 23.34
CA ILE A 395 -1.63 -12.11 22.76
C ILE A 395 -2.72 -12.44 21.74
N ASP A 396 -3.89 -11.88 21.92
CA ASP A 396 -5.00 -11.94 20.96
C ASP A 396 -4.85 -10.80 19.94
N PHE A 397 -4.54 -11.14 18.68
CA PHE A 397 -4.22 -10.18 17.61
C PHE A 397 -5.47 -9.76 16.83
N GLN A 398 -6.52 -9.35 17.53
CA GLN A 398 -7.73 -8.84 16.87
C GLN A 398 -7.42 -7.60 16.02
N SER A 399 -8.09 -7.52 14.88
CA SER A 399 -7.95 -6.36 13.97
C SER A 399 -9.21 -6.19 13.13
N SER A 400 -9.35 -5.00 12.53
CA SER A 400 -10.40 -4.73 11.54
C SER A 400 -10.10 -5.33 10.17
N ILE A 401 -8.91 -5.88 9.93
CA ILE A 401 -8.46 -6.33 8.61
C ILE A 401 -9.36 -7.44 8.07
N ASP A 402 -10.03 -7.17 6.95
CA ASP A 402 -10.96 -8.08 6.30
C ASP A 402 -10.22 -9.06 5.37
N ILE A 403 -9.76 -10.16 5.96
CA ILE A 403 -9.02 -11.22 5.23
C ILE A 403 -9.85 -11.79 4.08
N ARG A 404 -11.17 -11.90 4.23
CA ARG A 404 -12.06 -12.41 3.20
C ARG A 404 -12.11 -11.49 1.97
N ASN A 405 -12.28 -10.19 2.19
CA ASN A 405 -12.29 -9.23 1.08
C ASN A 405 -10.91 -9.09 0.45
N LEU A 406 -9.83 -9.16 1.23
CA LEU A 406 -8.47 -9.17 0.67
C LEU A 406 -8.24 -10.35 -0.26
N ARG A 407 -8.71 -11.56 0.10
CA ARG A 407 -8.68 -12.73 -0.80
C ARG A 407 -9.53 -12.50 -2.06
N ARG A 408 -10.71 -11.88 -1.92
CA ARG A 408 -11.58 -11.56 -3.06
C ARG A 408 -10.96 -10.54 -4.00
N VAL A 409 -10.29 -9.52 -3.47
CA VAL A 409 -9.52 -8.54 -4.26
C VAL A 409 -8.41 -9.23 -5.04
N GLU A 410 -7.67 -10.15 -4.42
CA GLU A 410 -6.63 -10.92 -5.10
C GLU A 410 -7.17 -11.70 -6.30
N ASN A 411 -8.29 -12.41 -6.12
CA ASN A 411 -8.95 -13.14 -7.21
C ASN A 411 -9.48 -12.21 -8.30
N HIS A 412 -9.92 -11.01 -7.91
CA HIS A 412 -10.39 -10.01 -8.86
C HIS A 412 -9.25 -9.48 -9.74
N LEU A 413 -8.09 -9.26 -9.16
CA LEU A 413 -6.87 -8.82 -9.85
C LEU A 413 -6.37 -9.82 -10.90
N ARG A 414 -6.67 -11.12 -10.79
CA ARG A 414 -6.29 -12.12 -11.80
C ARG A 414 -6.84 -11.82 -13.19
N LYS A 415 -7.98 -11.15 -13.27
CA LYS A 415 -8.62 -10.74 -14.53
C LYS A 415 -8.07 -9.44 -15.10
N LEU A 416 -7.35 -8.67 -14.27
CA LEU A 416 -6.86 -7.36 -14.67
C LEU A 416 -5.73 -7.52 -15.69
N LYS A 417 -5.90 -6.90 -16.85
CA LYS A 417 -4.91 -6.86 -17.92
C LYS A 417 -4.18 -5.51 -17.93
N SER A 418 -2.95 -5.51 -18.41
CA SER A 418 -2.22 -4.26 -18.66
C SER A 418 -2.95 -3.40 -19.70
N PRO A 419 -2.93 -2.06 -19.58
CA PRO A 419 -3.54 -1.17 -20.57
C PRO A 419 -2.72 -1.16 -21.86
N GLN A 420 -3.38 -1.26 -22.99
CA GLN A 420 -2.77 -1.06 -24.30
C GLN A 420 -2.77 0.43 -24.67
N TRP A 421 -1.78 0.86 -25.43
CA TRP A 421 -1.70 2.23 -25.96
C TRP A 421 -2.93 2.55 -26.83
N PRO A 422 -3.75 3.54 -26.44
CA PRO A 422 -5.02 3.81 -27.14
C PRO A 422 -4.81 4.71 -28.36
N GLU A 423 -4.49 4.14 -29.52
CA GLU A 423 -4.22 4.87 -30.77
C GLU A 423 -5.41 5.73 -31.29
N HIS A 424 -6.59 5.58 -30.70
CA HIS A 424 -7.76 6.41 -31.00
C HIS A 424 -7.82 7.71 -30.17
N ILE A 425 -6.92 7.84 -29.18
CA ILE A 425 -6.80 9.03 -28.32
C ILE A 425 -5.39 9.60 -28.42
N LEU A 426 -4.39 8.75 -28.23
CA LEU A 426 -2.98 9.10 -28.31
C LEU A 426 -2.46 8.96 -29.74
N PRO A 427 -1.32 9.59 -30.09
CA PRO A 427 -0.73 9.45 -31.42
C PRO A 427 -0.52 7.99 -31.81
N LYS A 428 -0.74 7.68 -33.06
CA LYS A 428 -0.52 6.33 -33.62
C LYS A 428 0.93 5.92 -33.48
N ILE A 429 1.17 4.66 -33.19
CA ILE A 429 2.51 4.05 -33.14
C ILE A 429 3.09 3.97 -34.56
N ASP A 430 4.29 4.50 -34.77
CA ASP A 430 5.03 4.30 -36.01
C ASP A 430 5.50 2.84 -36.13
N LYS A 431 4.84 2.06 -36.97
CA LYS A 431 5.12 0.61 -37.13
C LYS A 431 6.52 0.32 -37.64
N LYS A 432 7.13 1.22 -38.42
CA LYS A 432 8.51 1.05 -38.93
C LYS A 432 9.52 1.28 -37.79
N ARG A 433 9.32 2.35 -36.99
CA ARG A 433 10.12 2.59 -35.79
C ARG A 433 9.94 1.47 -34.78
N MET A 434 8.70 1.05 -34.54
CA MET A 434 8.38 -0.05 -33.62
C MET A 434 9.14 -1.35 -33.98
N ALA A 435 9.20 -1.72 -35.27
CA ALA A 435 9.93 -2.92 -35.68
C ALA A 435 11.44 -2.82 -35.41
N ARG A 436 12.08 -1.66 -35.69
CA ARG A 436 13.48 -1.44 -35.31
C ARG A 436 13.68 -1.38 -33.80
N GLY A 437 12.71 -0.81 -33.09
CA GLY A 437 12.70 -0.77 -31.63
C GLY A 437 12.64 -2.15 -30.98
N ALA A 438 11.92 -3.10 -31.60
CA ALA A 438 11.85 -4.48 -31.13
C ALA A 438 13.23 -5.18 -31.14
N GLU A 439 14.02 -4.93 -32.19
CA GLU A 439 15.41 -5.45 -32.28
C GLU A 439 16.30 -4.83 -31.18
N LEU A 440 16.16 -3.52 -30.94
CA LEU A 440 16.88 -2.85 -29.85
C LEU A 440 16.44 -3.37 -28.49
N PHE A 441 15.16 -3.58 -28.27
CA PHE A 441 14.62 -4.14 -27.02
C PHE A 441 15.18 -5.52 -26.76
N SER A 442 15.20 -6.39 -27.75
CA SER A 442 15.77 -7.74 -27.65
C SER A 442 17.22 -7.70 -27.16
N ARG A 443 18.00 -6.71 -27.62
CA ARG A 443 19.42 -6.59 -27.30
C ARG A 443 19.70 -5.89 -25.97
N TYR A 444 18.95 -4.86 -25.61
CA TYR A 444 19.25 -3.98 -24.46
C TYR A 444 18.39 -4.27 -23.20
N CYS A 445 17.20 -4.86 -23.37
CA CYS A 445 16.18 -4.92 -22.31
C CYS A 445 15.72 -6.35 -22.01
N ALA A 446 15.52 -7.21 -23.02
CA ALA A 446 14.90 -8.52 -22.87
C ALA A 446 15.69 -9.48 -21.97
N VAL A 447 17.00 -9.28 -21.85
CA VAL A 447 17.86 -10.05 -20.93
C VAL A 447 17.40 -9.95 -19.48
N CYS A 448 16.81 -8.81 -19.08
CA CYS A 448 16.26 -8.59 -17.75
C CYS A 448 14.74 -8.59 -17.74
N HIS A 449 14.08 -7.95 -18.71
CA HIS A 449 12.63 -7.78 -18.80
C HIS A 449 12.02 -8.85 -19.69
N GLY A 450 11.54 -9.94 -19.06
CA GLY A 450 10.83 -10.99 -19.77
C GLY A 450 9.56 -10.47 -20.43
N GLN A 451 9.22 -11.04 -21.59
CA GLN A 451 7.94 -10.76 -22.28
C GLN A 451 6.90 -11.79 -21.84
N ILE A 452 5.67 -11.34 -21.66
CA ILE A 452 4.52 -12.17 -21.34
C ILE A 452 3.37 -11.86 -22.29
N ASP A 453 2.53 -12.85 -22.55
CA ASP A 453 1.24 -12.64 -23.18
C ASP A 453 0.24 -12.13 -22.14
N ARG A 454 -0.17 -10.86 -22.25
CA ARG A 454 -1.17 -10.25 -21.35
C ARG A 454 -2.55 -10.91 -21.40
N THR A 455 -2.83 -11.67 -22.48
CA THR A 455 -4.12 -12.32 -22.70
C THR A 455 -4.17 -13.74 -22.17
N ASP A 456 -3.02 -14.35 -21.91
CA ASP A 456 -2.93 -15.67 -21.28
C ASP A 456 -3.35 -15.58 -19.80
N PRO A 457 -4.47 -16.22 -19.39
CA PRO A 457 -4.92 -16.22 -18.00
C PRO A 457 -3.95 -16.97 -17.08
N ASP A 458 -3.21 -17.94 -17.60
CA ASP A 458 -2.32 -18.83 -16.86
C ASP A 458 -0.84 -18.38 -16.90
N ARG A 459 -0.61 -17.15 -17.41
CA ARG A 459 0.75 -16.60 -17.48
C ARG A 459 1.44 -16.62 -16.12
N ARG A 460 2.74 -16.92 -16.12
CA ARG A 460 3.58 -16.98 -14.91
C ARG A 460 4.74 -15.99 -15.05
N VAL A 461 5.02 -15.31 -13.96
CA VAL A 461 6.15 -14.38 -13.89
C VAL A 461 7.08 -14.79 -12.78
N VAL A 462 8.25 -15.26 -13.16
CA VAL A 462 9.33 -15.62 -12.22
C VAL A 462 10.22 -14.40 -12.00
N ALA A 463 10.45 -14.05 -10.73
CA ALA A 463 11.23 -12.87 -10.38
C ALA A 463 12.68 -12.99 -10.86
N LYS A 464 13.08 -12.08 -11.76
CA LYS A 464 14.46 -11.89 -12.13
C LYS A 464 15.07 -10.76 -11.31
N MET A 465 16.02 -11.08 -10.46
CA MET A 465 16.62 -10.15 -9.52
C MET A 465 17.94 -9.62 -10.07
N ILE A 466 18.10 -8.30 -10.02
CA ILE A 466 19.34 -7.62 -10.40
C ILE A 466 19.89 -6.95 -9.15
N ALA A 467 21.13 -7.26 -8.80
CA ALA A 467 21.80 -6.67 -7.65
C ALA A 467 21.79 -5.13 -7.74
N VAL A 468 21.54 -4.45 -6.62
CA VAL A 468 21.57 -2.98 -6.59
C VAL A 468 22.91 -2.44 -7.08
N SER A 469 24.02 -3.14 -6.75
CA SER A 469 25.36 -2.78 -7.20
C SER A 469 25.54 -2.91 -8.72
N SER A 470 24.87 -3.86 -9.37
CA SER A 470 24.96 -4.07 -10.83
C SER A 470 24.09 -3.07 -11.60
N VAL A 471 22.85 -2.84 -11.16
CA VAL A 471 21.96 -1.89 -11.84
C VAL A 471 22.33 -0.44 -11.53
N GLY A 472 22.94 -0.17 -10.36
CA GLY A 472 23.42 1.14 -9.93
C GLY A 472 22.35 2.17 -9.56
N THR A 473 21.08 1.75 -9.44
CA THR A 473 19.97 2.66 -9.04
C THR A 473 20.02 2.98 -7.53
N ASP A 474 19.19 3.91 -7.07
CA ASP A 474 19.10 4.29 -5.66
C ASP A 474 18.89 3.06 -4.77
N SER A 475 19.73 2.91 -3.75
CA SER A 475 19.76 1.75 -2.86
C SER A 475 18.91 1.91 -1.60
N LYS A 476 18.35 3.09 -1.34
CA LYS A 476 17.77 3.45 -0.04
C LYS A 476 16.68 2.48 0.41
N MET A 477 15.73 2.17 -0.46
CA MET A 477 14.64 1.25 -0.14
C MET A 477 15.14 -0.17 0.17
N ALA A 478 16.09 -0.67 -0.64
CA ALA A 478 16.67 -1.99 -0.44
C ALA A 478 17.47 -2.06 0.87
N ARG A 479 18.22 -1.00 1.20
CA ARG A 479 18.97 -0.91 2.47
C ARG A 479 18.04 -0.85 3.67
N ASN A 480 17.02 0.01 3.65
CA ASN A 480 16.06 0.12 4.75
C ASN A 480 15.38 -1.23 5.06
N ALA A 481 15.15 -2.07 4.04
CA ALA A 481 14.56 -3.38 4.22
C ALA A 481 15.41 -4.35 5.05
N ILE A 482 16.74 -4.17 5.10
CA ILE A 482 17.67 -5.03 5.85
C ILE A 482 18.28 -4.37 7.09
N GLU A 483 18.37 -3.04 7.11
CA GLU A 483 19.05 -2.29 8.18
C GLU A 483 18.08 -1.89 9.31
N PHE A 484 16.78 -1.76 9.02
CA PHE A 484 15.80 -1.33 10.01
C PHE A 484 15.56 -2.40 11.08
N THR A 485 15.60 -1.95 12.32
CA THR A 485 15.35 -2.77 13.50
C THR A 485 14.32 -2.11 14.42
N GLY A 486 13.84 -2.83 15.41
CA GLY A 486 12.96 -2.30 16.43
C GLY A 486 12.87 -3.20 17.64
N TYR A 487 12.25 -2.70 18.69
CA TYR A 487 11.96 -3.47 19.89
C TYR A 487 10.88 -4.51 19.61
N SER A 488 11.12 -5.75 20.04
CA SER A 488 10.20 -6.86 19.73
C SER A 488 8.91 -6.85 20.57
N GLY A 489 8.91 -6.15 21.70
CA GLY A 489 7.74 -5.98 22.55
C GLY A 489 7.02 -7.29 22.86
N ILE A 490 5.73 -7.28 22.56
CA ILE A 490 4.85 -8.45 22.75
C ILE A 490 5.15 -9.62 21.78
N LEU A 491 6.01 -9.44 20.78
CA LEU A 491 6.46 -10.50 19.88
C LEU A 491 7.75 -11.18 20.34
N ARG A 492 8.36 -10.71 21.43
CA ARG A 492 9.60 -11.28 21.96
C ARG A 492 9.43 -12.78 22.22
N ASN A 493 10.49 -13.56 21.96
CA ASN A 493 10.55 -15.01 22.10
C ASN A 493 9.69 -15.82 21.11
N GLN A 494 9.09 -15.19 20.10
CA GLN A 494 8.44 -15.90 19.01
C GLN A 494 9.47 -16.29 17.92
N TYR A 495 9.25 -17.43 17.26
CA TYR A 495 10.01 -17.85 16.10
C TYR A 495 9.33 -17.36 14.83
N VAL A 496 10.13 -16.77 13.93
CA VAL A 496 9.69 -16.29 12.61
C VAL A 496 10.45 -17.00 11.53
N ALA A 497 9.71 -17.59 10.60
CA ALA A 497 10.29 -18.16 9.39
C ALA A 497 10.80 -17.05 8.46
N VAL A 498 12.04 -17.16 8.04
CA VAL A 498 12.68 -16.32 7.03
C VAL A 498 13.25 -17.21 5.93
N SER A 499 13.69 -16.62 4.82
CA SER A 499 14.18 -17.39 3.66
C SER A 499 15.31 -18.38 4.00
N THR A 500 16.03 -18.16 5.08
CA THR A 500 17.19 -18.98 5.52
C THR A 500 16.92 -19.84 6.75
N GLY A 501 15.67 -19.97 7.18
CA GLY A 501 15.29 -20.76 8.37
C GLY A 501 14.37 -20.02 9.32
N ASN A 502 14.51 -20.29 10.62
CA ASN A 502 13.74 -19.61 11.64
C ASN A 502 14.66 -18.74 12.49
N ILE A 503 14.25 -17.49 12.76
CA ILE A 503 14.92 -16.61 13.73
C ILE A 503 14.05 -16.46 14.99
N LEU A 504 14.70 -16.39 16.14
CA LEU A 504 14.06 -16.07 17.41
C LEU A 504 14.08 -14.54 17.59
N LEU A 505 12.92 -13.94 17.81
CA LEU A 505 12.81 -12.53 18.10
C LEU A 505 13.33 -12.24 19.52
N GLN A 506 14.49 -11.60 19.60
CA GLN A 506 15.11 -11.17 20.86
C GLN A 506 14.55 -9.81 21.30
N GLN A 507 15.20 -9.09 22.22
CA GLN A 507 14.75 -7.78 22.69
C GLN A 507 14.61 -6.76 21.56
N GLN A 508 15.56 -6.80 20.62
CA GLN A 508 15.47 -6.10 19.32
C GLN A 508 15.57 -7.10 18.19
N ALA A 509 14.89 -6.82 17.10
CA ALA A 509 14.89 -7.67 15.92
C ALA A 509 14.76 -6.83 14.64
N PRO A 510 15.11 -7.40 13.47
CA PRO A 510 14.85 -6.74 12.19
C PRO A 510 13.38 -6.38 12.03
N ALA A 511 13.09 -5.14 11.59
CA ALA A 511 11.71 -4.64 11.46
C ALA A 511 10.87 -5.51 10.53
N VAL A 512 11.47 -6.07 9.49
CA VAL A 512 10.81 -7.01 8.58
C VAL A 512 10.37 -8.31 9.26
N ALA A 513 11.15 -8.81 10.21
CA ALA A 513 10.79 -10.01 10.98
C ALA A 513 9.63 -9.70 11.95
N LEU A 514 9.64 -8.52 12.56
CA LEU A 514 8.55 -8.03 13.40
C LEU A 514 7.25 -7.89 12.60
N LEU A 515 7.30 -7.32 11.40
CA LEU A 515 6.15 -7.25 10.49
C LEU A 515 5.64 -8.64 10.10
N THR A 516 6.55 -9.57 9.80
CA THR A 516 6.19 -10.95 9.44
C THR A 516 5.47 -11.65 10.60
N ALA A 517 5.99 -11.53 11.83
CA ALA A 517 5.35 -12.08 13.02
C ALA A 517 3.97 -11.47 13.30
N ALA A 518 3.87 -10.13 13.26
CA ALA A 518 2.61 -9.43 13.46
C ALA A 518 1.57 -9.84 12.40
N THR A 519 1.97 -9.89 11.15
CA THR A 519 1.09 -10.29 10.05
C THR A 519 0.61 -11.73 10.20
N ARG A 520 1.50 -12.68 10.54
CA ARG A 520 1.12 -14.07 10.79
C ARG A 520 0.08 -14.16 11.91
N ASN A 521 0.29 -13.48 13.03
CA ASN A 521 -0.65 -13.48 14.15
C ASN A 521 -2.01 -12.87 13.76
N VAL A 522 -2.05 -11.75 13.02
CA VAL A 522 -3.29 -11.15 12.51
C VAL A 522 -4.03 -12.13 11.58
N VAL A 523 -3.31 -12.74 10.64
CA VAL A 523 -3.91 -13.69 9.68
C VAL A 523 -4.48 -14.92 10.38
N THR A 524 -3.84 -15.43 11.42
CA THR A 524 -4.30 -16.62 12.15
C THR A 524 -5.42 -16.31 13.17
N THR A 525 -5.62 -15.04 13.55
CA THR A 525 -6.65 -14.64 14.50
C THR A 525 -7.99 -14.39 13.78
N PRO A 526 -9.04 -15.19 14.04
CA PRO A 526 -10.35 -14.99 13.38
C PRO A 526 -11.08 -13.77 13.96
N ASP A 527 -11.96 -13.23 13.14
CA ASP A 527 -12.78 -12.07 13.44
C ASP A 527 -13.69 -12.29 14.66
N ARG A 528 -13.54 -11.46 15.70
CA ARG A 528 -14.27 -11.57 16.97
C ARG A 528 -15.76 -11.23 16.84
N ASP A 529 -16.13 -10.35 15.91
CA ASP A 529 -17.51 -9.86 15.74
C ASP A 529 -18.44 -10.96 15.22
N LYS A 530 -17.88 -12.08 14.79
CA LYS A 530 -18.61 -13.27 14.34
C LYS A 530 -18.67 -14.33 15.44
N TRP A 531 -19.79 -15.07 15.54
CA TRP A 531 -19.91 -16.17 16.49
C TRP A 531 -18.89 -17.30 16.23
N LEU A 532 -18.49 -18.01 17.28
CA LEU A 532 -17.31 -18.89 17.31
C LEU A 532 -17.19 -19.86 16.14
N VAL A 533 -18.26 -20.60 15.81
CA VAL A 533 -18.21 -21.60 14.74
C VAL A 533 -18.06 -20.92 13.37
N ARG A 534 -18.81 -19.85 13.13
CA ARG A 534 -18.78 -19.10 11.86
C ARG A 534 -17.40 -18.50 11.59
N ARG A 535 -16.78 -17.84 12.58
CA ARG A 535 -15.48 -17.20 12.38
C ARG A 535 -14.37 -18.19 12.04
N TRP A 536 -14.38 -19.40 12.65
CA TRP A 536 -13.41 -20.43 12.35
C TRP A 536 -13.68 -21.14 11.03
N LEU A 537 -14.95 -21.40 10.70
CA LEU A 537 -15.31 -21.96 9.39
C LEU A 537 -14.91 -21.01 8.25
N GLU A 538 -15.22 -19.72 8.38
CA GLU A 538 -14.86 -18.72 7.38
C GLU A 538 -13.32 -18.60 7.26
N ARG A 539 -12.59 -18.55 8.36
CA ARG A 539 -11.13 -18.46 8.34
C ARG A 539 -10.49 -19.71 7.73
N SER A 540 -10.97 -20.90 8.09
CA SER A 540 -10.49 -22.17 7.52
C SER A 540 -10.79 -22.26 6.01
N PHE A 541 -11.97 -21.79 5.60
CA PHE A 541 -12.31 -21.69 4.19
C PHE A 541 -11.40 -20.74 3.44
N ASP A 542 -11.13 -19.54 3.98
CA ASP A 542 -10.25 -18.56 3.36
C ASP A 542 -8.82 -19.10 3.23
N PHE A 543 -8.33 -19.85 4.21
CA PHE A 543 -7.01 -20.51 4.13
C PHE A 543 -7.00 -21.60 3.06
N ALA A 544 -7.94 -22.51 3.12
CA ALA A 544 -8.02 -23.62 2.16
C ALA A 544 -8.18 -23.06 0.73
N TYR A 545 -9.09 -22.11 0.55
CA TYR A 545 -9.32 -21.51 -0.75
C TYR A 545 -8.04 -20.81 -1.28
N THR A 546 -7.40 -19.95 -0.46
CA THR A 546 -6.18 -19.26 -0.89
C THR A 546 -5.06 -20.23 -1.22
N PHE A 547 -4.90 -21.30 -0.43
CA PHE A 547 -3.83 -22.26 -0.63
C PHE A 547 -4.04 -23.12 -1.90
N PHE A 548 -5.26 -23.62 -2.12
CA PHE A 548 -5.55 -24.52 -3.24
C PHE A 548 -5.82 -23.78 -4.56
N ASP A 549 -6.36 -22.56 -4.50
CA ASP A 549 -6.64 -21.74 -5.68
C ASP A 549 -5.40 -20.95 -6.16
N ASN A 550 -4.39 -20.83 -5.31
CA ASN A 550 -3.15 -20.17 -5.65
C ASN A 550 -2.19 -21.12 -6.38
N GLU A 551 -2.16 -21.02 -7.69
CA GLU A 551 -1.29 -21.84 -8.53
C GLU A 551 0.15 -21.34 -8.60
N VAL A 552 0.47 -20.19 -8.00
CA VAL A 552 1.83 -19.66 -7.95
C VAL A 552 2.67 -20.54 -7.03
N GLN A 553 3.74 -21.07 -7.57
CA GLN A 553 4.70 -21.87 -6.81
C GLN A 553 5.90 -21.03 -6.42
N SER A 554 6.49 -21.33 -5.26
CA SER A 554 7.77 -20.76 -4.89
C SER A 554 8.83 -21.15 -5.90
N SER A 555 9.56 -20.17 -6.38
CA SER A 555 10.71 -20.36 -7.24
C SER A 555 12.00 -19.88 -6.55
N LEU A 556 13.14 -20.31 -7.04
CA LEU A 556 14.39 -19.64 -6.72
C LEU A 556 14.43 -18.33 -7.51
N LYS A 557 14.65 -17.22 -6.82
CA LYS A 557 14.92 -15.93 -7.47
C LYS A 557 16.16 -16.10 -8.34
N TYR A 558 16.06 -15.70 -9.61
CA TYR A 558 17.17 -15.83 -10.55
C TYR A 558 17.65 -14.45 -11.03
N GLY A 559 18.78 -14.40 -11.71
CA GLY A 559 19.41 -13.17 -12.21
C GLY A 559 20.91 -13.19 -11.95
N ASP A 560 21.53 -12.02 -11.93
CA ASP A 560 22.96 -11.83 -11.59
C ASP A 560 23.21 -11.70 -10.09
N TYR A 561 22.21 -12.04 -9.27
CA TYR A 561 22.21 -11.78 -7.84
C TYR A 561 22.41 -13.05 -7.01
N THR A 562 23.54 -13.12 -6.30
CA THR A 562 23.91 -14.20 -5.38
C THR A 562 24.15 -13.64 -3.98
N PRO A 563 23.08 -13.45 -3.14
CA PRO A 563 23.24 -12.86 -1.83
C PRO A 563 23.95 -13.78 -0.85
N ASP A 564 24.85 -13.24 -0.03
CA ASP A 564 25.40 -13.95 1.13
C ASP A 564 24.42 -13.90 2.30
N THR A 565 23.52 -14.87 2.34
CA THR A 565 22.49 -14.98 3.39
C THR A 565 23.02 -15.65 4.67
N ALA A 566 24.25 -16.18 4.66
CA ALA A 566 24.88 -16.71 5.86
C ALA A 566 25.36 -15.56 6.78
N VAL A 567 25.89 -14.49 6.18
CA VAL A 567 26.34 -13.29 6.91
C VAL A 567 25.16 -12.36 7.21
N GLN A 568 24.27 -12.12 6.21
CA GLN A 568 23.10 -11.27 6.36
C GLN A 568 21.84 -12.04 5.89
N PRO A 569 21.01 -12.55 6.81
CA PRO A 569 19.83 -13.36 6.47
C PRO A 569 18.85 -12.69 5.51
N PHE A 570 18.85 -11.35 5.48
CA PHE A 570 17.97 -10.54 4.63
C PHE A 570 18.68 -9.98 3.38
N ALA A 571 19.91 -10.40 3.09
CA ALA A 571 20.70 -9.92 1.95
C ALA A 571 19.94 -10.05 0.61
N SER A 572 18.99 -10.99 0.50
CA SER A 572 18.14 -11.15 -0.69
C SER A 572 17.29 -9.92 -1.03
N ALA A 573 17.15 -8.95 -0.13
CA ALA A 573 16.48 -7.67 -0.37
C ALA A 573 17.38 -6.62 -1.07
N MET A 574 18.70 -6.85 -1.17
CA MET A 574 19.66 -5.95 -1.83
C MET A 574 19.69 -6.08 -3.36
N ALA A 575 18.53 -6.27 -3.95
CA ALA A 575 18.33 -6.35 -5.39
C ALA A 575 17.00 -5.72 -5.77
N TYR A 576 16.85 -5.38 -7.04
CA TYR A 576 15.56 -4.97 -7.59
C TYR A 576 15.08 -5.97 -8.64
N LYS A 577 13.77 -6.13 -8.67
CA LYS A 577 13.09 -7.05 -9.57
C LYS A 577 12.87 -6.41 -10.93
N ALA A 578 13.43 -7.03 -11.99
CA ALA A 578 13.10 -6.70 -13.36
C ALA A 578 11.72 -7.30 -13.69
N ARG A 579 10.74 -6.42 -13.90
CA ARG A 579 9.34 -6.79 -14.20
C ARG A 579 9.11 -6.86 -15.71
N PRO A 580 8.16 -7.65 -16.20
CA PRO A 580 7.61 -7.48 -17.56
C PRO A 580 7.15 -6.04 -17.77
N LEU A 581 7.32 -5.53 -18.99
CA LEU A 581 7.04 -4.12 -19.31
C LEU A 581 5.70 -3.90 -20.04
N ASN A 582 4.80 -4.88 -20.00
CA ASN A 582 3.45 -4.74 -20.54
C ASN A 582 2.70 -3.60 -19.83
N GLY A 583 2.18 -2.66 -20.61
CA GLY A 583 1.51 -1.45 -20.12
C GLY A 583 2.45 -0.42 -19.47
N ILE A 584 3.76 -0.51 -19.70
CA ILE A 584 4.76 0.38 -19.08
C ILE A 584 4.50 1.87 -19.40
N TRP A 585 3.92 2.17 -20.55
CA TRP A 585 3.61 3.53 -20.97
C TRP A 585 2.73 4.30 -19.97
N ALA A 586 1.92 3.57 -19.20
CA ALA A 586 0.95 4.11 -18.25
C ALA A 586 1.46 4.18 -16.79
N THR A 587 2.76 4.01 -16.55
CA THR A 587 3.32 3.86 -15.21
C THR A 587 4.33 4.93 -14.80
N ALA A 588 4.32 6.07 -15.49
CA ALA A 588 5.15 7.21 -15.12
C ALA A 588 4.81 7.74 -13.70
N PRO A 589 5.80 8.33 -12.97
CA PRO A 589 7.23 8.45 -13.31
C PRO A 589 7.99 7.13 -13.09
N TYR A 590 9.15 6.98 -13.72
CA TYR A 590 9.89 5.73 -13.86
C TYR A 590 11.02 5.57 -12.84
N LEU A 591 11.65 4.38 -12.85
CA LEU A 591 12.44 3.77 -11.80
C LEU A 591 11.57 3.45 -10.56
N HIS A 592 12.10 2.62 -9.65
CA HIS A 592 11.37 2.20 -8.46
C HIS A 592 10.96 3.37 -7.54
N ASN A 593 11.71 4.47 -7.58
CA ASN A 593 11.50 5.67 -6.74
C ASN A 593 10.88 6.86 -7.50
N GLY A 594 10.45 6.68 -8.76
CA GLY A 594 9.84 7.74 -9.56
C GLY A 594 10.78 8.87 -9.96
N SER A 595 12.10 8.65 -9.96
CA SER A 595 13.10 9.69 -10.15
C SER A 595 13.38 10.05 -11.62
N VAL A 596 12.64 9.47 -12.57
CA VAL A 596 12.75 9.76 -14.00
C VAL A 596 11.36 10.04 -14.58
N PRO A 597 11.09 11.23 -15.14
CA PRO A 597 9.74 11.65 -15.48
C PRO A 597 9.13 10.95 -16.70
N SER A 598 9.94 10.51 -17.68
CA SER A 598 9.45 9.88 -18.91
C SER A 598 10.30 8.69 -19.35
N LEU A 599 9.73 7.82 -20.23
CA LEU A 599 10.51 6.74 -20.85
C LEU A 599 11.66 7.27 -21.69
N TYR A 600 11.49 8.40 -22.40
CA TYR A 600 12.56 9.02 -23.15
C TYR A 600 13.72 9.40 -22.23
N ASP A 601 13.42 10.06 -21.12
CA ASP A 601 14.46 10.45 -20.12
C ASP A 601 15.12 9.23 -19.48
N LEU A 602 14.40 8.10 -19.34
CA LEU A 602 14.96 6.84 -18.82
C LEU A 602 16.08 6.28 -19.73
N LEU A 603 15.98 6.52 -21.05
CA LEU A 603 16.98 6.08 -22.02
C LEU A 603 18.22 7.01 -22.09
N LEU A 604 18.20 8.12 -21.36
CA LEU A 604 19.31 9.06 -21.25
C LEU A 604 20.23 8.71 -20.09
N PRO A 605 21.51 9.10 -20.16
CA PRO A 605 22.41 9.01 -19.00
C PRO A 605 22.09 10.09 -17.96
N LYS A 606 22.43 9.83 -16.70
CA LYS A 606 22.58 10.89 -15.71
C LYS A 606 23.85 11.70 -16.01
N ARG A 607 23.76 13.02 -15.88
CA ARG A 607 24.92 13.88 -16.05
C ARG A 607 25.95 13.67 -14.93
N LYS A 608 27.22 13.44 -15.31
CA LYS A 608 28.35 13.28 -14.40
C LYS A 608 29.37 14.39 -14.61
N PRO A 609 30.25 14.69 -13.60
CA PRO A 609 31.38 15.60 -13.79
C PRO A 609 32.21 15.16 -15.00
N GLY A 610 32.53 16.12 -15.89
CA GLY A 610 33.27 15.87 -17.12
C GLY A 610 32.42 15.53 -18.35
N ASP A 611 31.12 15.30 -18.20
CA ASP A 611 30.22 15.12 -19.35
C ASP A 611 30.04 16.41 -20.16
N PRO A 612 29.89 16.35 -21.51
CA PRO A 612 29.67 17.52 -22.34
C PRO A 612 28.47 18.36 -21.90
N ALA A 613 28.62 19.69 -21.94
CA ALA A 613 27.55 20.60 -21.53
C ALA A 613 26.31 20.50 -22.45
N GLU A 614 26.51 20.22 -23.73
CA GLU A 614 25.48 20.17 -24.76
C GLU A 614 24.83 18.78 -24.93
N GLY A 615 25.13 17.83 -24.04
CA GLY A 615 24.53 16.48 -24.07
C GLY A 615 23.08 16.46 -23.62
N GLU A 616 22.32 15.44 -24.05
CA GLU A 616 20.99 15.13 -23.48
C GLU A 616 21.19 14.27 -22.24
N TYR A 617 20.59 14.69 -21.11
CA TYR A 617 20.72 14.01 -19.81
C TYR A 617 19.38 13.91 -19.10
N ARG A 618 19.25 12.94 -18.17
CA ARG A 618 18.16 12.90 -17.20
C ARG A 618 18.12 14.22 -16.41
N PRO A 619 16.95 14.78 -16.13
CA PRO A 619 16.86 16.02 -15.35
C PRO A 619 17.32 15.80 -13.90
N ASP A 620 18.06 16.77 -13.35
CA ASP A 620 18.41 16.83 -11.93
C ASP A 620 17.22 17.24 -11.06
N GLU A 621 16.32 18.05 -11.61
CA GLU A 621 15.09 18.52 -10.97
C GLU A 621 13.96 18.56 -12.01
N PHE A 622 12.73 18.24 -11.58
CA PHE A 622 11.54 18.30 -12.42
C PHE A 622 10.28 18.40 -11.55
N MET A 623 9.18 18.87 -12.15
CA MET A 623 7.88 18.95 -11.47
C MET A 623 7.12 17.63 -11.57
N VAL A 624 6.42 17.26 -10.48
CA VAL A 624 5.45 16.17 -10.42
C VAL A 624 4.12 16.67 -9.87
N GLY A 625 3.04 15.98 -10.23
CA GLY A 625 1.67 16.29 -9.78
C GLY A 625 0.67 16.45 -10.92
N SER A 626 1.06 17.05 -12.05
CA SER A 626 0.19 17.15 -13.20
C SER A 626 -0.09 15.78 -13.83
N ARG A 627 -1.33 15.57 -14.25
CA ARG A 627 -1.79 14.39 -15.00
C ARG A 627 -1.72 14.57 -16.52
N GLU A 628 -1.33 15.75 -16.99
CA GLU A 628 -1.12 15.98 -18.42
C GLU A 628 0.01 15.13 -18.96
N PHE A 629 -0.24 14.45 -20.07
CA PHE A 629 0.65 13.45 -20.62
C PHE A 629 1.40 13.98 -21.87
N ASP A 630 2.70 13.79 -21.87
CA ASP A 630 3.54 13.98 -23.05
C ASP A 630 3.70 12.65 -23.81
N ALA A 631 2.87 12.45 -24.82
CA ALA A 631 2.88 11.24 -25.63
C ALA A 631 4.17 11.08 -26.48
N SER A 632 4.93 12.16 -26.68
CA SER A 632 6.20 12.12 -27.42
C SER A 632 7.35 11.58 -26.59
N LYS A 633 7.36 11.87 -25.29
CA LYS A 633 8.34 11.35 -24.32
C LYS A 633 7.84 10.13 -23.54
N VAL A 634 6.55 9.88 -23.58
CA VAL A 634 5.84 8.84 -22.80
C VAL A 634 6.06 9.04 -21.30
N GLY A 635 5.36 10.03 -20.75
CA GLY A 635 5.41 10.38 -19.33
C GLY A 635 4.52 11.58 -19.06
N PHE A 636 4.40 11.98 -17.80
CA PHE A 636 3.68 13.21 -17.45
C PHE A 636 4.50 14.46 -17.81
N LYS A 637 3.81 15.56 -18.12
CA LYS A 637 4.47 16.86 -18.21
C LYS A 637 5.21 17.15 -16.90
N SER A 638 6.47 17.51 -17.00
CA SER A 638 7.39 17.67 -15.87
C SER A 638 7.94 19.10 -15.71
N ALA A 639 7.33 20.05 -16.42
CA ALA A 639 7.68 21.48 -16.34
C ALA A 639 6.51 22.35 -16.80
N GLY A 640 6.58 23.66 -16.53
CA GLY A 640 5.59 24.63 -16.99
C GLY A 640 4.37 24.80 -16.08
N TYR A 641 4.41 24.28 -14.85
CA TYR A 641 3.37 24.42 -13.82
C TYR A 641 4.00 24.45 -12.43
N ASP A 642 3.26 24.94 -11.44
CA ASP A 642 3.69 25.01 -10.03
C ASP A 642 3.31 23.69 -9.31
N GLY A 643 4.10 22.65 -9.53
CA GLY A 643 3.95 21.33 -8.93
C GLY A 643 4.87 21.10 -7.75
N PHE A 644 4.98 19.84 -7.34
CA PHE A 644 6.01 19.43 -6.37
C PHE A 644 7.36 19.30 -7.08
N LEU A 645 8.36 20.04 -6.61
CA LEU A 645 9.72 19.97 -7.17
C LEU A 645 10.45 18.71 -6.70
N PHE A 646 10.60 17.76 -7.61
CA PHE A 646 11.37 16.55 -7.39
C PHE A 646 12.86 16.83 -7.57
N ARG A 647 13.66 16.56 -6.53
CA ARG A 647 15.11 16.76 -6.54
C ARG A 647 15.84 15.43 -6.50
N THR A 648 16.53 15.07 -7.58
CA THR A 648 17.19 13.77 -7.73
C THR A 648 18.54 13.68 -7.00
N ARG A 649 19.02 14.78 -6.43
CA ARG A 649 20.27 14.81 -5.64
C ARG A 649 20.08 14.35 -4.19
N ILE A 650 18.84 14.20 -3.74
CA ILE A 650 18.54 13.73 -2.38
C ILE A 650 18.59 12.20 -2.36
N TRP A 651 19.24 11.60 -1.38
CA TRP A 651 19.29 10.16 -1.23
C TRP A 651 17.87 9.58 -0.99
N GLY A 652 17.51 8.53 -1.71
CA GLY A 652 16.14 8.03 -1.86
C GLY A 652 15.45 8.54 -3.13
N ASN A 653 15.98 9.63 -3.73
CA ASN A 653 15.48 10.23 -4.97
C ASN A 653 16.47 10.11 -6.14
N HIS A 654 17.61 9.44 -5.96
CA HIS A 654 18.62 9.39 -7.01
C HIS A 654 18.06 8.75 -8.28
N ASN A 655 18.44 9.30 -9.44
CA ASN A 655 18.11 8.80 -10.76
C ASN A 655 19.30 8.16 -11.49
N ASP A 656 20.29 7.71 -10.72
CA ASP A 656 21.46 6.97 -11.23
C ASP A 656 21.09 5.57 -11.71
N GLY A 657 22.00 4.94 -12.42
CA GLY A 657 21.93 3.55 -12.84
C GLY A 657 20.87 3.25 -13.90
N HIS A 658 20.70 1.96 -14.21
CA HIS A 658 19.84 1.53 -15.30
C HIS A 658 20.16 2.26 -16.62
N GLU A 659 21.45 2.51 -16.89
CA GLU A 659 21.95 3.32 -17.99
C GLU A 659 22.41 2.43 -19.17
N TYR A 660 21.69 1.32 -19.42
CA TYR A 660 22.01 0.36 -20.49
C TYR A 660 21.93 0.99 -21.87
N ALA A 661 20.90 1.76 -22.16
CA ALA A 661 20.70 2.45 -23.41
C ALA A 661 21.72 3.57 -23.68
N SER A 662 22.38 4.05 -22.67
CA SER A 662 23.43 5.08 -22.77
C SER A 662 24.85 4.52 -22.71
N GLY A 663 25.00 3.19 -22.64
CA GLY A 663 26.31 2.55 -22.64
C GLY A 663 27.11 2.73 -21.34
N ARG A 664 26.43 2.94 -20.20
CA ARG A 664 27.08 3.20 -18.91
C ARG A 664 26.87 2.12 -17.86
N THR A 665 25.86 1.29 -18.04
CA THR A 665 25.62 0.12 -17.19
C THR A 665 25.84 -1.14 -18.01
N PRO A 666 26.75 -2.05 -17.60
CA PRO A 666 26.93 -3.33 -18.28
C PRO A 666 25.72 -4.24 -18.08
N LEU A 667 25.44 -5.09 -19.04
CA LEU A 667 24.46 -6.18 -18.90
C LEU A 667 24.91 -7.17 -17.81
N PRO A 668 24.01 -8.04 -17.31
CA PRO A 668 24.35 -9.02 -16.28
C PRO A 668 25.54 -9.95 -16.62
N ASP A 669 25.80 -10.19 -17.90
CA ASP A 669 26.96 -10.95 -18.38
C ASP A 669 28.27 -10.13 -18.46
N GLY A 670 28.23 -8.87 -18.03
CA GLY A 670 29.37 -7.95 -18.09
C GLY A 670 29.53 -7.21 -19.44
N THR A 671 28.71 -7.49 -20.45
CA THR A 671 28.79 -6.85 -21.75
C THR A 671 28.35 -5.38 -21.66
N LEU A 672 29.21 -4.45 -22.04
CA LEU A 672 28.87 -3.04 -22.18
C LEU A 672 28.44 -2.74 -23.62
N LEU A 673 27.16 -2.45 -23.80
CA LEU A 673 26.61 -2.11 -25.12
C LEU A 673 26.93 -0.65 -25.48
N PRO A 674 27.02 -0.29 -26.79
CA PRO A 674 27.20 1.10 -27.20
C PRO A 674 25.99 1.96 -26.86
N ALA A 675 26.20 3.26 -26.63
CA ALA A 675 25.11 4.22 -26.44
C ALA A 675 24.19 4.30 -27.66
N LEU A 676 22.89 4.28 -27.43
CA LEU A 676 21.89 4.48 -28.50
C LEU A 676 21.92 5.92 -28.99
N THR A 677 21.85 6.08 -30.32
CA THR A 677 21.61 7.37 -30.95
C THR A 677 20.21 7.89 -30.61
N LYS A 678 19.95 9.17 -30.87
CA LYS A 678 18.61 9.76 -30.67
C LYS A 678 17.55 9.01 -31.47
N GLU A 679 17.81 8.68 -32.74
CA GLU A 679 16.88 7.92 -33.57
C GLU A 679 16.60 6.53 -33.03
N GLN A 680 17.61 5.83 -32.55
CA GLN A 680 17.44 4.52 -31.91
C GLN A 680 16.64 4.59 -30.61
N ARG A 681 16.84 5.65 -29.79
CA ARG A 681 16.00 5.87 -28.60
C ARG A 681 14.53 6.09 -28.99
N LEU A 682 14.26 6.86 -30.05
CA LEU A 682 12.89 7.05 -30.56
C LEU A 682 12.29 5.76 -31.14
N ASP A 683 13.10 4.93 -31.83
CA ASP A 683 12.65 3.63 -32.32
C ASP A 683 12.28 2.70 -31.14
N LEU A 684 13.11 2.64 -30.10
CA LEU A 684 12.85 1.86 -28.90
C LEU A 684 11.60 2.36 -28.14
N LEU A 685 11.39 3.68 -28.11
CA LEU A 685 10.21 4.29 -27.47
C LEU A 685 8.91 3.86 -28.15
N GLU A 686 8.88 3.80 -29.49
CA GLU A 686 7.71 3.32 -30.24
C GLU A 686 7.41 1.84 -29.96
N TYR A 687 8.43 1.02 -29.74
CA TYR A 687 8.21 -0.36 -29.30
C TYR A 687 7.67 -0.45 -27.88
N LEU A 688 8.21 0.34 -26.94
CA LEU A 688 7.74 0.37 -25.55
C LEU A 688 6.26 0.81 -25.42
N LYS A 689 5.77 1.67 -26.33
CA LYS A 689 4.34 2.00 -26.42
C LYS A 689 3.47 0.78 -26.76
N SER A 690 4.01 -0.18 -27.50
CA SER A 690 3.26 -1.34 -28.00
C SER A 690 3.18 -2.51 -26.98
N LEU A 691 3.95 -2.45 -25.89
CA LEU A 691 3.95 -3.46 -24.83
C LEU A 691 2.72 -3.30 -23.85
#